data_3f0ab517af63f4a52be709d7403bfb42
#
_entry.id   3f0ab517af63f4a52be709d7403bfb42
#
_cell.length_a   1.000
_cell.length_b   1.000
_cell.length_c   1.000
_cell.angle_alpha   90.00
_cell.angle_beta   90.00
_cell.angle_gamma   90.00
#
_symmetry.space_group_name_H-M   'P 1'
#
loop_
_entity.id
_entity.type
_entity.pdbx_description
1 polymer ?
#
loop_
_entity_poly.entity_id
_entity_poly.type
_entity_poly.pdbx_seq_one_letter_code
_entity_poly.pdbx_strand_id
1 'polypeptide(L)'
;MKNHLLCLLAAVGVVFLGGCKKSESSGKKSSLTFSQDQEFNLTFEAEATSQNIFFTADGIWMVQDENGLEADKRWYSVTPTHGAGGETFVELSIPENTDMDKDRTAVFSIICGADKQLFTILQYSRNSAESKHVYFADEKFKSYCVENFDTDGDGRISKEEAAAITEIDCQEREITSLEGIKYMTALTTLNCRYNSIDGILDLSGLKNLKTVNADHNFYSRLDLSGCSALETLVANDNYGYNEQSKMVFTLAEVNLTGCAALKKVSLQDNAITTLSLKDSPELEEINMSMNQLQSIDLSKCGKLKIVHIRSNNFNSAVDFSHCPELTYLGAWEANLTGLNVSGCNKLVQLIAYRNTGLKSIDVSSCGALTELNLYETGITAVDVRNNVNLVKLNLGFTGGLTDIDLSANSKLTELNMQENKLTSLDVSSCKALTILKAENNSLTSVNLAGCSALTKLYLYNNKLTSVDLTSCKSLGSLAIYTNSLTSLDVTPCAAEMYFLDCKENAIKELKVSGLSKLGTLDASTNAISSLDLTSCKALEEVLLSKNQLEELKVKGLDKMSVCEFQNNKLKRLDLRGCVAIDELHISDNADLAYVSFYGCTALRYVDCRRTSVSTLDFSGNEKMNFLFATECPLLKTIYIRPGANYSSLAFDEATTKVFEKDPESYSDVKTDNWGDEDIDPWGK
;
A
#
# COMPACT_ATOMS: atom_id res chain seq x y z
N MET A 1 26.14 -14.91 43.37
CA MET A 1 26.59 -15.83 44.46
C MET A 1 27.45 -16.89 43.82
N LYS A 2 28.71 -16.93 44.23
CA LYS A 2 29.69 -17.93 43.78
C LYS A 2 29.26 -19.31 44.24
N ASN A 3 29.26 -20.30 43.37
CA ASN A 3 29.50 -21.71 43.73
C ASN A 3 30.03 -22.40 42.46
N HIS A 4 31.29 -22.52 42.44
CA HIS A 4 32.12 -23.72 42.32
C HIS A 4 31.40 -24.95 41.77
N LEU A 5 31.67 -25.29 40.52
CA LEU A 5 31.68 -26.67 40.10
C LEU A 5 33.13 -27.03 39.77
N LEU A 6 33.77 -27.68 40.72
CA LEU A 6 35.07 -28.34 40.59
C LEU A 6 34.90 -29.43 39.53
N CYS A 7 35.51 -29.31 38.37
CA CYS A 7 35.76 -30.44 37.50
C CYS A 7 36.68 -31.44 38.25
N LEU A 8 36.16 -32.62 38.51
CA LEU A 8 36.98 -33.76 38.91
C LEU A 8 37.83 -34.20 37.71
N LEU A 9 38.98 -33.61 37.54
CA LEU A 9 40.07 -34.26 36.82
C LEU A 9 40.51 -35.44 37.61
N ALA A 10 39.95 -36.64 37.28
CA ALA A 10 40.54 -37.86 37.74
C ALA A 10 41.93 -38.04 37.13
N ALA A 11 42.92 -37.53 37.82
CA ALA A 11 44.28 -37.83 37.50
C ALA A 11 44.48 -39.33 37.62
N VAL A 12 44.49 -40.03 36.49
CA VAL A 12 45.05 -41.37 36.38
C VAL A 12 46.54 -41.20 36.53
N GLY A 13 47.04 -41.32 37.72
CA GLY A 13 48.49 -41.29 37.99
C GLY A 13 49.18 -42.44 37.26
N VAL A 14 49.98 -42.08 36.30
CA VAL A 14 50.95 -43.00 35.70
C VAL A 14 52.05 -43.23 36.72
N VAL A 15 51.98 -44.35 37.41
CA VAL A 15 53.09 -44.83 38.26
C VAL A 15 54.15 -45.42 37.35
N PHE A 16 55.24 -44.71 37.19
CA PHE A 16 56.50 -45.29 36.66
C PHE A 16 57.08 -46.23 37.76
N LEU A 17 56.94 -47.53 37.59
CA LEU A 17 57.76 -48.49 38.29
C LEU A 17 58.97 -48.87 37.44
N GLY A 18 60.09 -48.34 37.87
CA GLY A 18 61.41 -48.67 37.35
C GLY A 18 61.77 -50.16 37.54
N GLY A 19 62.51 -50.63 36.59
CA GLY A 19 62.87 -51.98 36.31
C GLY A 19 63.41 -52.91 37.39
N CYS A 20 63.11 -54.18 37.21
CA CYS A 20 63.99 -55.25 37.57
C CYS A 20 64.15 -56.29 36.50
N LYS A 21 65.38 -56.59 36.15
CA LYS A 21 65.81 -57.59 35.16
C LYS A 21 65.44 -59.02 35.59
N LYS A 22 65.21 -59.84 34.54
CA LYS A 22 65.45 -61.29 34.32
C LYS A 22 64.16 -62.07 34.10
N SER A 23 64.00 -62.79 33.03
CA SER A 23 64.79 -63.76 32.27
C SER A 23 64.11 -64.09 30.97
N GLU A 24 64.91 -64.47 30.00
CA GLU A 24 64.55 -64.85 28.64
C GLU A 24 63.54 -66.00 28.54
N SER A 25 62.46 -65.81 27.84
CA SER A 25 61.81 -66.80 26.99
C SER A 25 61.37 -66.11 25.72
N SER A 26 61.85 -66.63 24.59
CA SER A 26 61.66 -66.09 23.23
C SER A 26 60.22 -66.27 22.80
N GLY A 27 59.39 -65.32 23.14
CA GLY A 27 58.10 -65.04 22.54
C GLY A 27 58.12 -63.61 22.06
N LYS A 28 58.08 -63.36 20.72
CA LYS A 28 57.95 -62.02 20.15
C LYS A 28 56.79 -61.34 20.90
N LYS A 29 57.14 -60.36 21.75
CA LYS A 29 56.12 -59.51 22.37
C LYS A 29 55.47 -58.69 21.26
N SER A 30 54.22 -58.92 21.01
CA SER A 30 53.46 -58.08 20.11
C SER A 30 53.46 -56.64 20.64
N SER A 31 53.80 -55.70 19.78
CA SER A 31 53.96 -54.29 20.10
C SER A 31 53.17 -53.39 19.13
N LEU A 32 52.80 -52.21 19.64
CA LEU A 32 52.21 -51.11 18.86
C LEU A 32 53.25 -50.00 18.70
N THR A 33 53.34 -49.42 17.51
CA THR A 33 54.21 -48.27 17.25
C THR A 33 53.41 -47.20 16.50
N PHE A 34 53.44 -45.97 17.01
CA PHE A 34 52.80 -44.79 16.44
C PHE A 34 53.91 -43.84 15.96
N SER A 35 53.55 -42.91 15.04
CA SER A 35 54.43 -41.80 14.65
C SER A 35 54.75 -40.91 15.85
N GLN A 36 55.87 -40.17 15.81
CA GLN A 36 56.24 -39.26 16.88
C GLN A 36 55.23 -38.12 17.10
N ASP A 37 54.52 -37.76 16.02
CA ASP A 37 53.55 -36.66 16.03
C ASP A 37 52.12 -37.12 16.31
N GLN A 38 51.91 -38.42 16.66
CA GLN A 38 50.58 -38.93 16.96
C GLN A 38 50.10 -38.44 18.33
N GLU A 39 49.05 -37.62 18.30
CA GLU A 39 48.36 -37.21 19.51
C GLU A 39 47.44 -38.34 20.02
N PHE A 40 47.38 -38.49 21.34
CA PHE A 40 46.56 -39.49 22.05
C PHE A 40 45.38 -38.86 22.81
N ASN A 41 45.41 -37.52 22.97
CA ASN A 41 44.28 -36.73 23.45
C ASN A 41 43.76 -35.92 22.25
N LEU A 42 42.65 -36.36 21.69
CA LEU A 42 42.08 -35.84 20.46
C LEU A 42 40.96 -34.87 20.83
N THR A 43 41.08 -33.65 20.35
CA THR A 43 40.04 -32.61 20.58
C THR A 43 39.41 -32.20 19.28
N PHE A 44 38.09 -32.17 19.27
CA PHE A 44 37.28 -31.87 18.09
C PHE A 44 36.29 -30.78 18.42
N GLU A 45 35.98 -29.99 17.42
CA GLU A 45 34.89 -29.01 17.46
C GLU A 45 33.52 -29.72 17.41
N ALA A 46 32.42 -28.99 17.49
CA ALA A 46 31.07 -29.55 17.53
C ALA A 46 30.66 -30.30 16.25
N GLU A 47 31.21 -29.92 15.10
CA GLU A 47 30.87 -30.48 13.80
C GLU A 47 31.26 -31.96 13.66
N ALA A 48 30.57 -32.66 12.75
CA ALA A 48 30.93 -34.02 12.39
C ALA A 48 32.30 -34.04 11.67
N THR A 49 33.14 -34.98 12.03
CA THR A 49 34.47 -35.11 11.43
C THR A 49 34.96 -36.55 11.45
N SER A 50 36.02 -36.85 10.69
CA SER A 50 36.75 -38.12 10.80
C SER A 50 38.24 -37.88 10.77
N GLN A 51 38.98 -38.77 11.44
CA GLN A 51 40.46 -38.73 11.49
C GLN A 51 41.04 -40.12 11.40
N ASN A 52 42.06 -40.29 10.58
CA ASN A 52 42.82 -41.52 10.47
C ASN A 52 43.93 -41.60 11.52
N ILE A 53 44.03 -42.67 12.22
CA ILE A 53 45.08 -42.95 13.22
C ILE A 53 45.95 -44.07 12.64
N PHE A 54 47.18 -43.74 12.27
CA PHE A 54 48.15 -44.66 11.64
C PHE A 54 49.02 -45.28 12.71
N PHE A 55 49.26 -46.57 12.59
CA PHE A 55 50.17 -47.32 13.50
C PHE A 55 50.72 -48.60 12.85
N THR A 56 51.76 -49.14 13.43
CA THR A 56 52.30 -50.45 13.10
C THR A 56 52.06 -51.40 14.26
N ALA A 57 51.53 -52.61 13.98
CA ALA A 57 51.30 -53.64 14.95
C ALA A 57 52.12 -54.91 14.56
N ASP A 58 52.81 -55.52 15.51
CA ASP A 58 53.59 -56.75 15.28
C ASP A 58 52.74 -58.02 15.28
N GLY A 59 51.45 -57.92 15.57
CA GLY A 59 50.52 -59.07 15.71
C GLY A 59 49.06 -58.62 15.49
N ILE A 60 48.14 -59.52 15.77
CA ILE A 60 46.71 -59.22 15.72
C ILE A 60 46.39 -58.11 16.70
N TRP A 61 45.70 -57.05 16.24
CA TRP A 61 45.27 -55.92 17.05
C TRP A 61 43.76 -55.78 17.04
N MET A 62 43.22 -55.09 18.06
CA MET A 62 41.81 -54.81 18.22
C MET A 62 41.60 -53.43 18.88
N VAL A 63 40.44 -52.82 18.56
CA VAL A 63 39.93 -51.62 19.25
C VAL A 63 38.97 -52.01 20.35
N GLN A 64 39.14 -51.39 21.51
CA GLN A 64 38.27 -51.60 22.66
C GLN A 64 37.73 -50.26 23.16
N ASP A 65 36.41 -50.18 23.42
CA ASP A 65 35.82 -49.04 24.12
C ASP A 65 36.12 -49.15 25.61
N GLU A 66 36.60 -48.05 26.19
CA GLU A 66 36.99 -48.00 27.63
C GLU A 66 35.90 -47.35 28.50
N ASN A 67 34.81 -46.81 27.88
CA ASN A 67 33.71 -46.18 28.62
C ASN A 67 32.68 -47.20 29.13
N GLY A 68 32.78 -48.45 28.68
CA GLY A 68 31.81 -49.49 29.02
C GLY A 68 30.46 -49.39 28.35
N LEU A 69 30.41 -48.62 27.25
CA LEU A 69 29.19 -48.43 26.44
C LEU A 69 29.02 -49.57 25.43
N GLU A 70 27.79 -50.04 25.27
CA GLU A 70 27.43 -50.93 24.18
C GLU A 70 27.58 -50.23 22.83
N ALA A 71 27.88 -50.93 21.75
CA ALA A 71 28.24 -50.37 20.45
C ALA A 71 27.15 -49.44 19.90
N ASP A 72 25.89 -49.73 20.15
CA ASP A 72 24.72 -48.95 19.73
C ASP A 72 24.48 -47.68 20.54
N LYS A 73 25.20 -47.53 21.69
CA LYS A 73 25.11 -46.35 22.58
C LYS A 73 26.32 -45.43 22.48
N ARG A 74 27.28 -45.76 21.60
CA ARG A 74 28.48 -44.92 21.38
C ARG A 74 28.15 -43.80 20.41
N TRP A 75 28.58 -42.63 20.78
CA TRP A 75 28.46 -41.45 19.91
C TRP A 75 29.64 -41.26 18.92
N TYR A 76 30.62 -42.20 18.91
CA TYR A 76 31.73 -42.26 17.98
C TYR A 76 31.89 -43.68 17.45
N SER A 77 32.59 -43.82 16.30
CA SER A 77 32.95 -45.15 15.77
C SER A 77 34.41 -45.18 15.32
N VAL A 78 34.99 -46.38 15.44
CA VAL A 78 36.36 -46.65 14.98
C VAL A 78 36.33 -47.83 14.01
N THR A 79 36.83 -47.66 12.82
CA THR A 79 36.76 -48.69 11.78
C THR A 79 38.10 -48.82 11.04
N PRO A 80 38.65 -50.04 10.80
CA PRO A 80 38.16 -51.32 11.33
C PRO A 80 38.41 -51.51 12.81
N THR A 81 37.66 -52.38 13.49
CA THR A 81 37.79 -52.67 14.93
C THR A 81 38.85 -53.70 15.28
N HIS A 82 39.44 -54.38 14.30
CA HIS A 82 40.54 -55.34 14.46
C HIS A 82 41.26 -55.55 13.11
N GLY A 83 42.46 -56.11 13.19
CA GLY A 83 43.25 -56.42 12.01
C GLY A 83 44.47 -57.30 12.29
N ALA A 84 45.20 -57.66 11.21
CA ALA A 84 46.49 -58.38 11.29
C ALA A 84 47.65 -57.43 11.51
N GLY A 85 48.82 -57.95 11.89
CA GLY A 85 50.03 -57.17 12.03
C GLY A 85 50.50 -56.54 10.69
N GLY A 86 51.23 -55.43 10.78
CA GLY A 86 51.71 -54.62 9.71
C GLY A 86 51.41 -53.14 9.92
N GLU A 87 51.83 -52.32 8.94
CA GLU A 87 51.42 -50.89 8.89
C GLU A 87 49.94 -50.84 8.53
N THR A 88 49.14 -50.07 9.32
CA THR A 88 47.72 -49.99 9.19
C THR A 88 47.18 -48.65 9.77
N PHE A 89 45.86 -48.44 9.66
CA PHE A 89 45.17 -47.32 10.28
C PHE A 89 43.80 -47.73 10.74
N VAL A 90 43.25 -46.95 11.63
CA VAL A 90 41.82 -46.92 11.92
C VAL A 90 41.26 -45.55 11.65
N GLU A 91 40.06 -45.48 11.10
CA GLU A 91 39.30 -44.23 10.96
C GLU A 91 38.45 -44.04 12.19
N LEU A 92 38.67 -42.95 12.90
CA LEU A 92 37.81 -42.46 13.99
C LEU A 92 36.79 -41.51 13.36
N SER A 93 35.53 -41.88 13.39
CA SER A 93 34.42 -41.05 12.91
C SER A 93 33.64 -40.49 14.12
N ILE A 94 33.44 -39.20 14.08
CA ILE A 94 32.79 -38.43 15.16
C ILE A 94 31.63 -37.69 14.56
N PRO A 95 30.36 -38.06 14.87
CA PRO A 95 29.20 -37.30 14.44
C PRO A 95 29.12 -35.95 15.18
N GLU A 96 28.35 -35.04 14.63
CA GLU A 96 28.09 -33.73 15.25
C GLU A 96 27.63 -33.84 16.71
N ASN A 97 28.16 -33.00 17.57
CA ASN A 97 27.64 -32.78 18.91
C ASN A 97 26.52 -31.73 18.84
N THR A 98 25.27 -32.21 18.87
CA THR A 98 24.09 -31.34 18.79
C THR A 98 23.71 -30.66 20.09
N ASP A 99 24.41 -30.97 21.20
CA ASP A 99 24.20 -30.31 22.47
C ASP A 99 24.75 -28.89 22.44
N MET A 100 24.01 -27.93 22.94
CA MET A 100 24.41 -26.52 22.89
C MET A 100 25.51 -26.22 23.89
N ASP A 101 25.48 -26.82 25.12
CA ASP A 101 26.30 -26.37 26.23
C ASP A 101 27.10 -27.50 26.88
N LYS A 102 26.95 -28.76 26.41
CA LYS A 102 27.59 -29.89 27.04
C LYS A 102 28.63 -30.57 26.16
N ASP A 103 29.89 -30.36 26.48
CA ASP A 103 30.99 -31.11 25.88
C ASP A 103 30.86 -32.59 26.18
N ARG A 104 31.34 -33.45 25.29
CA ARG A 104 31.31 -34.91 25.49
C ARG A 104 32.69 -35.50 25.35
N THR A 105 32.95 -36.51 26.16
CA THR A 105 34.23 -37.22 26.22
C THR A 105 34.04 -38.70 26.04
N ALA A 106 35.01 -39.35 25.43
CA ALA A 106 35.08 -40.80 25.34
C ALA A 106 36.53 -41.27 25.36
N VAL A 107 36.73 -42.54 25.67
CA VAL A 107 38.03 -43.17 25.69
C VAL A 107 37.95 -44.51 24.93
N PHE A 108 38.85 -44.77 24.02
CA PHE A 108 39.05 -46.07 23.41
C PHE A 108 40.51 -46.45 23.45
N SER A 109 40.81 -47.73 23.23
CA SER A 109 42.16 -48.21 23.13
C SER A 109 42.41 -49.04 21.88
N ILE A 110 43.64 -49.05 21.39
CA ILE A 110 44.15 -50.02 20.42
C ILE A 110 45.05 -50.95 21.21
N ILE A 111 44.80 -52.25 21.04
CA ILE A 111 45.47 -53.29 21.81
C ILE A 111 46.14 -54.26 20.83
N CYS A 112 47.42 -54.59 21.06
CA CYS A 112 48.13 -55.68 20.37
C CYS A 112 48.88 -56.52 21.38
N GLY A 113 48.36 -57.71 21.64
CA GLY A 113 48.90 -58.59 22.72
C GLY A 113 48.87 -57.97 24.10
N ALA A 114 50.06 -57.63 24.67
CA ALA A 114 50.15 -56.98 25.95
C ALA A 114 50.25 -55.43 25.88
N ASP A 115 50.44 -54.89 24.68
CA ASP A 115 50.51 -53.45 24.47
C ASP A 115 49.12 -52.87 24.30
N LYS A 116 48.86 -51.77 24.97
CA LYS A 116 47.59 -51.02 24.98
C LYS A 116 47.87 -49.56 24.92
N GLN A 117 47.36 -48.87 23.87
CA GLN A 117 47.39 -47.43 23.77
C GLN A 117 46.00 -46.87 23.92
N LEU A 118 45.84 -45.96 24.87
CA LEU A 118 44.61 -45.22 25.09
C LEU A 118 44.54 -43.98 24.24
N PHE A 119 43.35 -43.70 23.70
CA PHE A 119 42.99 -42.46 23.05
C PHE A 119 41.81 -41.83 23.80
N THR A 120 41.97 -40.58 24.16
CA THR A 120 40.91 -39.78 24.75
C THR A 120 40.34 -38.88 23.70
N ILE A 121 39.04 -38.85 23.58
CA ILE A 121 38.27 -37.98 22.69
C ILE A 121 37.59 -36.93 23.54
N LEU A 122 37.79 -35.65 23.21
CA LEU A 122 36.97 -34.54 23.69
C LEU A 122 36.31 -33.91 22.47
N GLN A 123 35.00 -33.79 22.47
CA GLN A 123 34.30 -33.02 21.45
C GLN A 123 33.53 -31.90 22.13
N TYR A 124 33.80 -30.69 21.71
CA TYR A 124 33.14 -29.51 22.23
C TYR A 124 31.65 -29.48 21.89
N SER A 125 30.86 -28.83 22.70
CA SER A 125 29.51 -28.42 22.42
C SER A 125 29.50 -27.20 21.50
N ARG A 126 28.33 -26.89 20.92
CA ARG A 126 28.21 -25.76 20.02
C ARG A 126 28.60 -24.41 20.62
N ASN A 127 28.32 -24.22 21.93
CA ASN A 127 28.65 -23.00 22.68
C ASN A 127 29.82 -23.18 23.65
N SER A 128 30.66 -24.22 23.48
CA SER A 128 31.76 -24.45 24.41
C SER A 128 32.69 -23.25 24.51
N ALA A 129 32.99 -22.84 25.75
CA ALA A 129 33.94 -21.76 25.99
C ALA A 129 35.37 -22.13 25.58
N GLU A 130 35.73 -23.41 25.61
CA GLU A 130 37.03 -23.96 25.32
C GLU A 130 37.28 -24.13 23.81
N SER A 131 36.22 -24.13 22.97
CA SER A 131 36.37 -24.11 21.51
C SER A 131 37.03 -22.81 21.06
N LYS A 132 37.98 -22.91 20.14
CA LYS A 132 38.64 -21.74 19.54
C LYS A 132 37.87 -21.15 18.38
N HIS A 133 37.01 -21.95 17.74
CA HIS A 133 36.28 -21.55 16.54
C HIS A 133 34.78 -21.36 16.86
N VAL A 134 34.16 -20.58 15.99
CA VAL A 134 32.71 -20.34 16.03
C VAL A 134 32.00 -21.48 15.31
N TYR A 135 30.96 -22.01 15.93
CA TYR A 135 30.02 -22.91 15.26
C TYR A 135 29.00 -22.12 14.45
N PHE A 136 28.74 -22.56 13.24
CA PHE A 136 27.71 -22.02 12.35
C PHE A 136 26.74 -23.14 11.98
N ALA A 137 25.42 -22.91 12.21
CA ALA A 137 24.39 -23.90 11.85
C ALA A 137 24.09 -23.89 10.35
N ASP A 138 24.37 -22.78 9.66
CA ASP A 138 24.10 -22.61 8.22
C ASP A 138 25.42 -22.54 7.43
N GLU A 139 25.61 -23.47 6.49
CA GLU A 139 26.84 -23.56 5.69
C GLU A 139 27.02 -22.38 4.74
N LYS A 140 25.95 -21.69 4.31
CA LYS A 140 26.05 -20.49 3.46
C LYS A 140 26.53 -19.29 4.27
N PHE A 141 26.03 -19.15 5.51
CA PHE A 141 26.51 -18.13 6.42
C PHE A 141 27.98 -18.37 6.82
N LYS A 142 28.34 -19.64 7.13
CA LYS A 142 29.72 -20.03 7.38
C LYS A 142 30.64 -19.69 6.22
N SER A 143 30.26 -20.11 4.99
CA SER A 143 31.03 -19.81 3.79
C SER A 143 31.22 -18.31 3.57
N TYR A 144 30.15 -17.52 3.77
CA TYR A 144 30.21 -16.06 3.70
C TYR A 144 31.22 -15.50 4.71
N CYS A 145 31.19 -15.99 5.95
CA CYS A 145 32.12 -15.52 6.98
C CYS A 145 33.56 -15.91 6.66
N VAL A 146 33.82 -17.14 6.23
CA VAL A 146 35.17 -17.61 5.83
C VAL A 146 35.69 -16.82 4.63
N GLU A 147 34.86 -16.62 3.59
CA GLU A 147 35.26 -15.84 2.40
C GLU A 147 35.71 -14.41 2.72
N ASN A 148 35.16 -13.80 3.77
CA ASN A 148 35.32 -12.37 4.04
C ASN A 148 36.17 -12.07 5.28
N PHE A 149 36.28 -13.00 6.25
CA PHE A 149 36.81 -12.71 7.58
C PHE A 149 37.84 -13.74 8.13
N ASP A 150 38.07 -14.85 7.45
CA ASP A 150 39.16 -15.79 7.74
C ASP A 150 40.50 -15.14 7.40
N THR A 151 41.20 -14.67 8.41
CA THR A 151 42.45 -13.89 8.25
C THR A 151 43.70 -14.75 8.25
N ASP A 152 43.67 -15.94 8.83
CA ASP A 152 44.80 -16.87 8.88
C ASP A 152 44.73 -17.96 7.82
N GLY A 153 43.58 -18.09 7.12
CA GLY A 153 43.38 -18.97 5.97
C GLY A 153 43.23 -20.45 6.37
N ASP A 154 42.77 -20.72 7.58
CA ASP A 154 42.59 -22.10 8.08
C ASP A 154 41.25 -22.72 7.63
N GLY A 155 40.36 -21.93 6.97
CA GLY A 155 39.05 -22.33 6.48
C GLY A 155 37.96 -22.29 7.55
N ARG A 156 38.22 -21.63 8.67
CA ARG A 156 37.31 -21.48 9.82
C ARG A 156 37.25 -20.03 10.28
N ILE A 157 36.40 -19.73 11.22
CA ILE A 157 36.39 -18.46 11.91
C ILE A 157 36.68 -18.69 13.39
N SER A 158 37.79 -18.19 13.83
CA SER A 158 38.14 -18.17 15.26
C SER A 158 37.25 -17.18 16.02
N LYS A 159 37.16 -17.35 17.34
CA LYS A 159 36.43 -16.38 18.18
C LYS A 159 37.06 -15.01 18.20
N GLU A 160 38.38 -14.93 18.02
CA GLU A 160 39.14 -13.68 17.87
C GLU A 160 38.80 -12.95 16.57
N GLU A 161 38.71 -13.66 15.46
CA GLU A 161 38.29 -13.11 14.16
C GLU A 161 36.86 -12.66 14.21
N ALA A 162 35.96 -13.51 14.71
CA ALA A 162 34.54 -13.16 14.90
C ALA A 162 34.39 -11.88 15.72
N ALA A 163 35.11 -11.77 16.84
CA ALA A 163 35.05 -10.60 17.72
C ALA A 163 35.53 -9.31 17.07
N ALA A 164 36.32 -9.39 16.00
CA ALA A 164 36.84 -8.23 15.24
C ALA A 164 35.90 -7.78 14.10
N ILE A 165 34.87 -8.57 13.73
CA ILE A 165 33.92 -8.26 12.67
C ILE A 165 33.06 -7.06 13.08
N THR A 166 33.08 -6.01 12.26
CA THR A 166 32.30 -4.77 12.51
C THR A 166 31.10 -4.60 11.62
N GLU A 167 31.06 -5.27 10.46
CA GLU A 167 29.99 -5.16 9.48
C GLU A 167 29.73 -6.50 8.80
N ILE A 168 28.45 -6.85 8.64
CA ILE A 168 27.98 -8.00 7.86
C ILE A 168 26.96 -7.50 6.85
N ASP A 169 27.20 -7.78 5.57
CA ASP A 169 26.26 -7.65 4.47
C ASP A 169 26.12 -8.98 3.74
N CYS A 170 25.22 -9.82 4.24
CA CYS A 170 24.95 -11.16 3.72
C CYS A 170 23.59 -11.27 3.05
N GLN A 171 23.09 -10.17 2.46
CA GLN A 171 21.80 -10.14 1.75
C GLN A 171 21.75 -11.11 0.55
N GLU A 172 20.53 -11.62 0.24
CA GLU A 172 20.25 -12.41 -0.97
C GLU A 172 21.14 -13.67 -1.13
N ARG A 173 21.38 -14.40 -0.03
CA ARG A 173 22.26 -15.60 -0.04
C ARG A 173 21.55 -16.90 0.34
N GLU A 174 20.20 -16.85 0.49
CA GLU A 174 19.38 -17.99 0.94
C GLU A 174 19.86 -18.59 2.27
N ILE A 175 20.37 -17.77 3.17
CA ILE A 175 20.82 -18.16 4.52
C ILE A 175 19.59 -18.48 5.35
N THR A 176 19.63 -19.60 6.11
CA THR A 176 18.52 -20.05 6.95
C THR A 176 18.73 -19.77 8.43
N SER A 177 19.99 -19.52 8.86
CA SER A 177 20.32 -19.23 10.25
C SER A 177 21.58 -18.35 10.35
N LEU A 178 21.58 -17.41 11.32
CA LEU A 178 22.74 -16.62 11.69
C LEU A 178 23.35 -17.13 13.02
N GLU A 179 23.14 -18.39 13.41
CA GLU A 179 23.80 -18.95 14.59
C GLU A 179 25.32 -18.81 14.46
N GLY A 180 25.97 -18.36 15.54
CA GLY A 180 27.40 -17.94 15.53
C GLY A 180 27.58 -16.42 15.57
N ILE A 181 26.59 -15.62 15.18
CA ILE A 181 26.69 -14.14 15.13
C ILE A 181 26.95 -13.52 16.51
N LYS A 182 26.60 -14.17 17.60
CA LYS A 182 26.82 -13.66 18.97
C LYS A 182 28.30 -13.51 19.35
N TYR A 183 29.20 -14.20 18.67
CA TYR A 183 30.63 -14.04 18.86
C TYR A 183 31.18 -12.76 18.19
N MET A 184 30.39 -12.11 17.31
CA MET A 184 30.79 -10.90 16.59
C MET A 184 30.55 -9.64 17.44
N THR A 185 31.27 -9.55 18.56
CA THR A 185 30.99 -8.55 19.61
C THR A 185 31.33 -7.11 19.21
N ALA A 186 32.13 -6.89 18.17
CA ALA A 186 32.38 -5.58 17.59
C ALA A 186 31.37 -5.15 16.51
N LEU A 187 30.40 -6.02 16.19
CA LEU A 187 29.44 -5.78 15.09
C LEU A 187 28.64 -4.50 15.33
N THR A 188 28.66 -3.60 14.34
CA THR A 188 27.92 -2.32 14.33
C THR A 188 26.80 -2.31 13.30
N THR A 189 26.95 -3.06 12.21
CA THR A 189 25.98 -3.08 11.09
C THR A 189 25.72 -4.50 10.66
N LEU A 190 24.44 -4.86 10.60
CA LEU A 190 23.97 -6.13 10.04
C LEU A 190 22.95 -5.87 8.94
N ASN A 191 23.22 -6.37 7.74
CA ASN A 191 22.29 -6.45 6.63
C ASN A 191 22.14 -7.94 6.22
N CYS A 192 21.00 -8.54 6.60
CA CYS A 192 20.67 -9.92 6.27
C CYS A 192 19.31 -10.04 5.54
N ARG A 193 18.89 -8.97 4.86
CA ARG A 193 17.63 -8.93 4.13
C ARG A 193 17.61 -9.94 2.98
N TYR A 194 16.39 -10.32 2.55
CA TYR A 194 16.19 -11.26 1.44
C TYR A 194 16.93 -12.60 1.62
N ASN A 195 16.80 -13.20 2.80
CA ASN A 195 17.28 -14.53 3.10
C ASN A 195 16.12 -15.45 3.46
N SER A 196 16.43 -16.64 3.94
CA SER A 196 15.44 -17.65 4.36
C SER A 196 15.53 -17.93 5.86
N ILE A 197 15.96 -16.92 6.65
CA ILE A 197 16.13 -17.07 8.10
C ILE A 197 14.78 -17.39 8.71
N ASP A 198 14.69 -18.51 9.41
CA ASP A 198 13.48 -18.98 10.08
C ASP A 198 13.64 -19.10 11.61
N GLY A 199 12.56 -19.50 12.29
CA GLY A 199 12.58 -19.69 13.74
C GLY A 199 12.83 -18.40 14.52
N ILE A 200 13.95 -18.30 15.19
CA ILE A 200 14.34 -17.15 16.03
C ILE A 200 15.60 -16.50 15.47
N LEU A 201 15.52 -15.21 15.17
CA LEU A 201 16.69 -14.39 14.91
C LEU A 201 17.13 -13.77 16.25
N ASP A 202 18.17 -14.36 16.86
CA ASP A 202 18.70 -13.94 18.15
C ASP A 202 19.96 -13.11 18.01
N LEU A 203 19.81 -11.79 18.16
CA LEU A 203 20.88 -10.79 18.13
C LEU A 203 21.17 -10.21 19.53
N SER A 204 20.61 -10.85 20.59
CA SER A 204 20.67 -10.32 21.95
C SER A 204 22.12 -10.16 22.45
N GLY A 205 22.38 -9.08 23.17
CA GLY A 205 23.68 -8.79 23.78
C GLY A 205 24.74 -8.21 22.86
N LEU A 206 24.47 -7.99 21.59
CA LEU A 206 25.37 -7.30 20.65
C LEU A 206 25.37 -5.78 20.94
N LYS A 207 26.10 -5.37 21.96
CA LYS A 207 26.05 -4.01 22.54
C LYS A 207 26.50 -2.90 21.62
N ASN A 208 27.34 -3.22 20.62
CA ASN A 208 27.88 -2.28 19.65
C ASN A 208 27.01 -2.15 18.39
N LEU A 209 26.00 -3.04 18.22
CA LEU A 209 25.13 -3.07 17.05
C LEU A 209 24.29 -1.79 16.97
N LYS A 210 24.43 -1.04 15.87
CA LYS A 210 23.77 0.25 15.63
C LYS A 210 22.66 0.14 14.59
N THR A 211 22.88 -0.66 13.56
CA THR A 211 21.95 -0.78 12.45
C THR A 211 21.67 -2.24 12.13
N VAL A 212 20.40 -2.59 12.05
CA VAL A 212 19.92 -3.89 11.61
C VAL A 212 18.94 -3.71 10.46
N ASN A 213 19.23 -4.38 9.35
CA ASN A 213 18.27 -4.60 8.27
C ASN A 213 18.08 -6.12 8.09
N ALA A 214 16.91 -6.60 8.47
CA ALA A 214 16.52 -8.01 8.44
C ALA A 214 15.19 -8.23 7.71
N ASP A 215 14.89 -7.35 6.72
CA ASP A 215 13.68 -7.44 5.90
C ASP A 215 13.61 -8.74 5.10
N HIS A 216 12.38 -9.13 4.73
CA HIS A 216 12.13 -10.24 3.81
C HIS A 216 12.84 -11.53 4.24
N ASN A 217 12.45 -12.06 5.39
CA ASN A 217 12.87 -13.33 5.95
C ASN A 217 11.64 -14.11 6.46
N PHE A 218 11.83 -15.21 7.18
CA PHE A 218 10.75 -16.09 7.64
C PHE A 218 10.71 -16.27 9.16
N TYR A 219 11.60 -15.61 9.92
CA TYR A 219 11.67 -15.78 11.36
C TYR A 219 10.38 -15.32 12.05
N SER A 220 10.01 -16.04 13.10
CA SER A 220 8.81 -15.77 13.91
C SER A 220 9.07 -14.85 15.11
N ARG A 221 10.32 -14.77 15.54
CA ARG A 221 10.77 -13.96 16.66
C ARG A 221 12.10 -13.28 16.36
N LEU A 222 12.22 -12.00 16.76
CA LEU A 222 13.44 -11.22 16.71
C LEU A 222 13.82 -10.79 18.13
N ASP A 223 15.01 -11.21 18.61
CA ASP A 223 15.52 -10.81 19.94
C ASP A 223 16.71 -9.86 19.79
N LEU A 224 16.53 -8.63 20.22
CA LEU A 224 17.52 -7.56 20.23
C LEU A 224 17.82 -7.09 21.67
N SER A 225 17.44 -7.89 22.66
CA SER A 225 17.62 -7.49 24.08
C SER A 225 19.10 -7.21 24.40
N GLY A 226 19.35 -6.08 25.04
CA GLY A 226 20.70 -5.63 25.40
C GLY A 226 21.52 -5.00 24.27
N CYS A 227 20.95 -4.81 23.08
CA CYS A 227 21.60 -4.04 21.98
C CYS A 227 21.53 -2.54 22.29
N SER A 228 22.31 -2.10 23.28
CA SER A 228 22.19 -0.75 23.88
C SER A 228 22.58 0.39 22.94
N ALA A 229 23.39 0.12 21.91
CA ALA A 229 23.79 1.10 20.87
C ALA A 229 22.87 1.11 19.64
N LEU A 230 21.82 0.26 19.58
CA LEU A 230 20.96 0.12 18.40
C LEU A 230 20.21 1.43 18.14
N GLU A 231 20.42 2.02 16.97
CA GLU A 231 19.80 3.26 16.52
C GLU A 231 18.71 3.02 15.48
N THR A 232 18.91 2.04 14.61
CA THR A 232 17.98 1.76 13.50
C THR A 232 17.69 0.27 13.37
N LEU A 233 16.41 -0.06 13.39
CA LEU A 233 15.88 -1.40 13.11
C LEU A 233 14.93 -1.35 11.90
N VAL A 234 15.21 -2.18 10.91
CA VAL A 234 14.34 -2.44 9.76
C VAL A 234 14.15 -3.95 9.65
N ALA A 235 12.91 -4.42 9.81
CA ALA A 235 12.54 -5.83 9.80
C ALA A 235 11.10 -6.00 9.26
N ASN A 236 10.88 -5.48 8.06
CA ASN A 236 9.60 -5.51 7.36
C ASN A 236 9.42 -6.83 6.61
N ASP A 237 8.17 -7.09 6.18
CA ASP A 237 7.86 -8.12 5.18
C ASP A 237 8.40 -9.52 5.53
N ASN A 238 8.28 -9.93 6.82
CA ASN A 238 8.64 -11.28 7.21
C ASN A 238 7.43 -12.19 7.03
N TYR A 239 7.45 -13.02 5.99
CA TYR A 239 6.35 -13.89 5.61
C TYR A 239 6.83 -15.23 5.08
N GLY A 240 6.01 -16.25 5.25
CA GLY A 240 6.19 -17.58 4.68
C GLY A 240 4.93 -18.04 3.96
N TYR A 241 4.90 -19.31 3.57
CA TYR A 241 3.73 -19.93 2.97
C TYR A 241 3.25 -21.09 3.84
N ASN A 242 1.95 -21.12 4.13
CA ASN A 242 1.36 -22.23 4.87
C ASN A 242 1.16 -23.48 3.99
N GLU A 243 0.65 -24.58 4.57
CA GLU A 243 0.41 -25.87 3.86
C GLU A 243 -0.51 -25.72 2.63
N GLN A 244 -1.34 -24.68 2.55
CA GLN A 244 -2.20 -24.38 1.41
C GLN A 244 -1.54 -23.41 0.41
N SER A 245 -0.23 -23.19 0.50
CA SER A 245 0.54 -22.24 -0.33
C SER A 245 0.01 -20.79 -0.23
N LYS A 246 -0.65 -20.44 0.88
CA LYS A 246 -1.10 -19.09 1.16
C LYS A 246 -0.02 -18.35 1.93
N MET A 247 0.29 -17.13 1.50
CA MET A 247 1.20 -16.22 2.20
C MET A 247 0.69 -15.92 3.62
N VAL A 248 1.54 -16.04 4.61
CA VAL A 248 1.29 -15.70 6.00
C VAL A 248 2.48 -14.94 6.57
N PHE A 249 2.22 -13.87 7.31
CA PHE A 249 3.26 -13.16 8.04
C PHE A 249 3.74 -14.01 9.21
N THR A 250 5.05 -14.05 9.44
CA THR A 250 5.68 -14.95 10.41
C THR A 250 6.14 -14.22 11.66
N LEU A 251 6.72 -13.01 11.54
CA LEU A 251 7.24 -12.27 12.69
C LEU A 251 6.10 -11.79 13.60
N ALA A 252 5.98 -12.43 14.76
CA ALA A 252 4.94 -12.15 15.74
C ALA A 252 5.48 -11.51 17.03
N GLU A 253 6.76 -11.70 17.35
CA GLU A 253 7.38 -11.25 18.61
C GLU A 253 8.70 -10.51 18.34
N VAL A 254 8.83 -9.30 18.91
CA VAL A 254 10.06 -8.48 18.84
C VAL A 254 10.42 -8.02 20.26
N ASN A 255 11.64 -8.34 20.69
CA ASN A 255 12.17 -7.96 22.00
C ASN A 255 13.20 -6.84 21.87
N LEU A 256 12.83 -5.63 22.30
CA LEU A 256 13.66 -4.42 22.28
C LEU A 256 14.14 -4.03 23.69
N THR A 257 14.12 -4.94 24.67
CA THR A 257 14.52 -4.64 26.04
C THR A 257 15.97 -4.16 26.10
N GLY A 258 16.19 -2.95 26.63
CA GLY A 258 17.52 -2.35 26.77
C GLY A 258 18.05 -1.66 25.50
N CYS A 259 17.24 -1.48 24.43
CA CYS A 259 17.61 -0.72 23.22
C CYS A 259 17.45 0.79 23.45
N ALA A 260 18.25 1.36 24.35
CA ALA A 260 18.07 2.73 24.82
C ALA A 260 18.42 3.83 23.78
N ALA A 261 19.25 3.50 22.80
CA ALA A 261 19.67 4.44 21.75
C ALA A 261 18.74 4.43 20.51
N LEU A 262 17.67 3.62 20.52
CA LEU A 262 16.83 3.36 19.34
C LEU A 262 16.08 4.62 18.91
N LYS A 263 16.30 5.03 17.64
CA LYS A 263 15.72 6.23 17.02
C LYS A 263 14.68 5.88 15.97
N LYS A 264 14.91 4.80 15.20
CA LYS A 264 14.04 4.38 14.10
C LYS A 264 13.71 2.91 14.16
N VAL A 265 12.42 2.59 14.06
CA VAL A 265 11.90 1.22 13.99
C VAL A 265 10.94 1.11 12.80
N SER A 266 11.21 0.16 11.92
CA SER A 266 10.29 -0.25 10.87
C SER A 266 10.05 -1.74 10.94
N LEU A 267 8.80 -2.12 11.21
CA LEU A 267 8.32 -3.49 11.39
C LEU A 267 7.02 -3.71 10.59
N GLN A 268 6.90 -3.03 9.45
CA GLN A 268 5.72 -3.09 8.59
C GLN A 268 5.52 -4.50 8.02
N ASP A 269 4.27 -4.87 7.71
CA ASP A 269 3.91 -6.14 7.07
C ASP A 269 4.44 -7.36 7.83
N ASN A 270 3.97 -7.49 9.09
CA ASN A 270 4.29 -8.59 10.00
C ASN A 270 3.02 -9.06 10.75
N ALA A 271 3.17 -9.99 11.68
CA ALA A 271 2.08 -10.53 12.51
C ALA A 271 2.10 -10.04 13.95
N ILE A 272 2.73 -8.91 14.25
CA ILE A 272 2.99 -8.42 15.59
C ILE A 272 1.68 -8.00 16.26
N THR A 273 1.40 -8.54 17.44
CA THR A 273 0.21 -8.20 18.23
C THR A 273 0.49 -7.20 19.35
N THR A 274 1.72 -7.17 19.85
CA THR A 274 2.18 -6.28 20.92
C THR A 274 3.63 -5.89 20.71
N LEU A 275 4.01 -4.67 21.10
CA LEU A 275 5.38 -4.19 21.08
C LEU A 275 5.65 -3.35 22.35
N SER A 276 6.72 -3.66 23.07
CA SER A 276 7.16 -2.88 24.23
C SER A 276 8.24 -1.88 23.82
N LEU A 277 7.97 -0.59 24.02
CA LEU A 277 8.87 0.54 23.73
C LEU A 277 9.36 1.26 25.00
N LYS A 278 9.17 0.65 26.18
CA LYS A 278 9.49 1.26 27.49
C LYS A 278 10.96 1.66 27.65
N ASP A 279 11.86 0.97 26.93
CA ASP A 279 13.30 1.17 27.02
C ASP A 279 13.87 1.98 25.83
N SER A 280 13.02 2.62 25.02
CA SER A 280 13.41 3.35 23.81
C SER A 280 13.02 4.84 23.86
N PRO A 281 13.55 5.64 24.81
CA PRO A 281 13.14 7.04 24.99
C PRO A 281 13.63 7.97 23.87
N GLU A 282 14.60 7.53 23.07
CA GLU A 282 15.17 8.31 21.97
C GLU A 282 14.43 8.12 20.64
N LEU A 283 13.33 7.32 20.64
CA LEU A 283 12.60 6.94 19.43
C LEU A 283 11.97 8.17 18.77
N GLU A 284 12.35 8.39 17.50
CA GLU A 284 11.89 9.49 16.66
C GLU A 284 10.91 9.04 15.57
N GLU A 285 11.06 7.83 15.07
CA GLU A 285 10.26 7.30 13.96
C GLU A 285 9.88 5.85 14.19
N ILE A 286 8.59 5.55 14.03
CA ILE A 286 8.07 4.18 14.12
C ILE A 286 7.12 3.88 12.97
N ASN A 287 7.35 2.75 12.30
CA ASN A 287 6.43 2.18 11.33
C ASN A 287 6.03 0.77 11.74
N MET A 288 4.77 0.64 12.17
CA MET A 288 4.11 -0.61 12.56
C MET A 288 2.91 -0.91 11.66
N SER A 289 2.90 -0.34 10.46
CA SER A 289 1.80 -0.54 9.50
C SER A 289 1.60 -2.01 9.17
N MET A 290 0.33 -2.40 8.90
CA MET A 290 0.00 -3.75 8.44
C MET A 290 0.51 -4.84 9.41
N ASN A 291 0.09 -4.70 10.66
CA ASN A 291 0.32 -5.66 11.75
C ASN A 291 -1.02 -6.03 12.41
N GLN A 292 -0.98 -6.65 13.56
CA GLN A 292 -2.15 -7.07 14.33
C GLN A 292 -2.18 -6.43 15.72
N LEU A 293 -1.61 -5.21 15.86
CA LEU A 293 -1.55 -4.51 17.14
C LEU A 293 -2.94 -4.26 17.71
N GLN A 294 -3.13 -4.62 18.97
CA GLN A 294 -4.36 -4.32 19.72
C GLN A 294 -4.19 -3.11 20.64
N SER A 295 -2.96 -2.81 21.04
CA SER A 295 -2.59 -1.65 21.83
C SER A 295 -1.12 -1.29 21.62
N ILE A 296 -0.73 -0.08 21.96
CA ILE A 296 0.66 0.39 21.99
C ILE A 296 0.84 1.39 23.14
N ASP A 297 1.90 1.23 23.93
CA ASP A 297 2.27 2.18 24.98
C ASP A 297 3.40 3.11 24.49
N LEU A 298 3.10 4.38 24.30
CA LEU A 298 4.02 5.41 23.82
C LEU A 298 4.43 6.38 24.94
N SER A 299 4.10 6.10 26.20
CA SER A 299 4.31 7.01 27.35
C SER A 299 5.77 7.39 27.59
N LYS A 300 6.74 6.62 27.06
CA LYS A 300 8.18 6.90 27.15
C LYS A 300 8.79 7.47 25.87
N CYS A 301 7.99 7.63 24.79
CA CYS A 301 8.49 7.98 23.47
C CYS A 301 8.31 9.49 23.17
N GLY A 302 8.75 10.36 24.09
CA GLY A 302 8.55 11.81 23.98
C GLY A 302 9.25 12.50 22.80
N LYS A 303 10.16 11.82 22.10
CA LYS A 303 10.88 12.34 20.92
C LYS A 303 10.25 11.93 19.58
N LEU A 304 9.15 11.15 19.58
CA LEU A 304 8.48 10.71 18.36
C LEU A 304 8.05 11.88 17.48
N LYS A 305 8.45 11.82 16.23
CA LYS A 305 8.15 12.79 15.15
C LYS A 305 7.23 12.21 14.09
N ILE A 306 7.44 10.95 13.73
CA ILE A 306 6.74 10.25 12.65
C ILE A 306 6.23 8.92 13.15
N VAL A 307 4.91 8.70 13.01
CA VAL A 307 4.25 7.46 13.41
C VAL A 307 3.38 6.93 12.29
N HIS A 308 3.62 5.68 11.92
CA HIS A 308 2.78 4.91 11.00
C HIS A 308 2.25 3.67 11.73
N ILE A 309 0.92 3.62 11.97
CA ILE A 309 0.23 2.51 12.61
C ILE A 309 -1.01 2.06 11.81
N ARG A 310 -1.05 2.38 10.51
CA ARG A 310 -2.17 2.02 9.64
C ARG A 310 -2.39 0.52 9.56
N SER A 311 -3.61 0.11 9.22
CA SER A 311 -3.95 -1.31 8.98
C SER A 311 -3.51 -2.20 10.14
N ASN A 312 -4.01 -1.89 11.33
CA ASN A 312 -3.83 -2.65 12.56
C ASN A 312 -5.21 -3.02 13.16
N ASN A 313 -5.24 -3.61 14.31
CA ASN A 313 -6.46 -4.09 14.95
C ASN A 313 -6.65 -3.51 16.35
N PHE A 314 -6.42 -2.18 16.49
CA PHE A 314 -6.67 -1.51 17.76
C PHE A 314 -8.15 -1.58 18.11
N ASN A 315 -8.48 -2.11 19.27
CA ASN A 315 -9.83 -2.15 19.81
C ASN A 315 -10.02 -1.18 21.00
N SER A 316 -9.07 -0.27 21.17
CA SER A 316 -8.97 0.71 22.26
C SER A 316 -8.50 2.06 21.73
N ALA A 317 -8.52 3.08 22.60
CA ALA A 317 -7.92 4.36 22.30
C ALA A 317 -6.38 4.27 22.29
N VAL A 318 -5.75 5.03 21.38
CA VAL A 318 -4.29 5.22 21.35
C VAL A 318 -3.96 6.62 21.85
N ASP A 319 -2.99 6.73 22.76
CA ASP A 319 -2.61 7.97 23.44
C ASP A 319 -1.26 8.48 22.96
N PHE A 320 -1.27 9.67 22.30
CA PHE A 320 -0.09 10.41 21.84
C PHE A 320 0.19 11.66 22.70
N SER A 321 -0.49 11.86 23.83
CA SER A 321 -0.32 13.07 24.66
C SER A 321 1.12 13.26 25.20
N HIS A 322 1.91 12.19 25.19
CA HIS A 322 3.31 12.20 25.60
C HIS A 322 4.30 12.43 24.44
N CYS A 323 3.79 12.73 23.23
CA CYS A 323 4.60 12.90 22.01
C CYS A 323 4.57 14.35 21.49
N PRO A 324 5.13 15.34 22.21
CA PRO A 324 5.05 16.76 21.83
C PRO A 324 5.81 17.12 20.54
N GLU A 325 6.74 16.26 20.12
CA GLU A 325 7.53 16.44 18.89
C GLU A 325 6.84 15.87 17.65
N LEU A 326 5.66 15.25 17.80
CA LEU A 326 4.95 14.57 16.71
C LEU A 326 4.56 15.56 15.61
N THR A 327 4.97 15.26 14.37
CA THR A 327 4.68 16.05 13.17
C THR A 327 3.78 15.33 12.18
N TYR A 328 3.85 14.00 12.16
CA TYR A 328 3.05 13.15 11.27
C TYR A 328 2.47 11.95 12.01
N LEU A 329 1.17 11.72 11.83
CA LEU A 329 0.47 10.53 12.33
C LEU A 329 -0.37 9.90 11.22
N GLY A 330 0.05 8.70 10.77
CA GLY A 330 -0.66 7.84 9.84
C GLY A 330 -1.29 6.65 10.54
N ALA A 331 -2.61 6.71 10.77
CA ALA A 331 -3.36 5.76 11.59
C ALA A 331 -4.66 5.29 10.92
N TRP A 332 -4.71 5.26 9.58
CA TRP A 332 -5.91 4.85 8.85
C TRP A 332 -6.10 3.33 8.85
N GLU A 333 -7.37 2.90 8.73
CA GLU A 333 -7.73 1.47 8.72
C GLU A 333 -7.20 0.70 9.94
N ALA A 334 -7.10 1.37 11.10
CA ALA A 334 -6.44 0.82 12.28
C ALA A 334 -7.44 0.34 13.35
N ASN A 335 -8.75 0.35 13.06
CA ASN A 335 -9.83 -0.03 13.96
C ASN A 335 -9.87 0.75 15.28
N LEU A 336 -9.45 2.02 15.23
CA LEU A 336 -9.39 2.91 16.40
C LEU A 336 -10.78 3.23 16.95
N THR A 337 -10.92 3.18 18.27
CA THR A 337 -12.13 3.63 18.98
C THR A 337 -11.95 4.99 19.66
N GLY A 338 -10.70 5.44 19.83
CA GLY A 338 -10.32 6.74 20.35
C GLY A 338 -8.90 7.10 19.94
N LEU A 339 -8.62 8.40 19.86
CA LEU A 339 -7.31 8.94 19.52
C LEU A 339 -7.06 10.20 20.32
N ASN A 340 -6.08 10.15 21.23
CA ASN A 340 -5.68 11.31 22.03
C ASN A 340 -4.42 11.94 21.45
N VAL A 341 -4.55 13.15 20.92
CA VAL A 341 -3.45 13.97 20.37
C VAL A 341 -3.24 15.26 21.18
N SER A 342 -3.74 15.31 22.41
CA SER A 342 -3.53 16.46 23.30
C SER A 342 -2.04 16.69 23.53
N GLY A 343 -1.56 17.94 23.42
CA GLY A 343 -0.13 18.25 23.56
C GLY A 343 0.71 18.06 22.29
N CYS A 344 0.17 17.49 21.19
CA CYS A 344 0.88 17.36 19.91
C CYS A 344 0.91 18.69 19.13
N ASN A 345 1.52 19.73 19.72
CA ASN A 345 1.47 21.10 19.17
C ASN A 345 2.19 21.25 17.81
N LYS A 346 3.07 20.31 17.47
CA LYS A 346 3.85 20.30 16.22
C LYS A 346 3.21 19.42 15.13
N LEU A 347 2.07 18.78 15.41
CA LEU A 347 1.42 17.88 14.47
C LEU A 347 0.95 18.65 13.23
N VAL A 348 1.52 18.29 12.07
CA VAL A 348 1.26 18.91 10.77
C VAL A 348 0.23 18.11 9.97
N GLN A 349 0.32 16.80 10.02
CA GLN A 349 -0.58 15.90 9.29
C GLN A 349 -1.14 14.81 10.21
N LEU A 350 -2.45 14.71 10.25
CA LEU A 350 -3.20 13.66 10.93
C LEU A 350 -4.09 12.93 9.92
N ILE A 351 -3.73 11.69 9.61
CA ILE A 351 -4.41 10.85 8.63
C ILE A 351 -4.97 9.62 9.36
N ALA A 352 -6.28 9.61 9.64
CA ALA A 352 -6.94 8.58 10.43
C ALA A 352 -8.26 8.09 9.81
N TYR A 353 -8.34 8.09 8.48
CA TYR A 353 -9.54 7.67 7.75
C TYR A 353 -9.84 6.17 7.94
N ARG A 354 -11.10 5.78 7.66
CA ARG A 354 -11.61 4.40 7.81
C ARG A 354 -11.45 3.80 9.20
N ASN A 355 -11.64 4.63 10.22
CA ASN A 355 -11.78 4.21 11.62
C ASN A 355 -13.21 4.45 12.08
N THR A 356 -14.14 3.59 11.70
CA THR A 356 -15.59 3.76 11.97
C THR A 356 -15.94 3.74 13.46
N GLY A 357 -15.05 3.18 14.30
CA GLY A 357 -15.14 3.20 15.76
C GLY A 357 -14.82 4.55 16.39
N LEU A 358 -14.06 5.44 15.68
CA LEU A 358 -13.65 6.74 16.18
C LEU A 358 -14.84 7.73 16.13
N LYS A 359 -15.45 8.00 17.30
CA LYS A 359 -16.67 8.80 17.43
C LYS A 359 -16.42 10.28 17.71
N SER A 360 -15.27 10.63 18.24
CA SER A 360 -14.85 11.99 18.53
C SER A 360 -13.33 12.11 18.52
N ILE A 361 -12.84 13.30 18.28
CA ILE A 361 -11.42 13.67 18.42
C ILE A 361 -11.31 15.12 18.87
N ASP A 362 -10.35 15.41 19.76
CA ASP A 362 -9.97 16.75 20.14
C ASP A 362 -8.63 17.10 19.47
N VAL A 363 -8.66 18.04 18.52
CA VAL A 363 -7.50 18.56 17.81
C VAL A 363 -7.14 20.00 18.23
N SER A 364 -7.73 20.50 19.32
CA SER A 364 -7.60 21.90 19.76
C SER A 364 -6.17 22.31 20.10
N SER A 365 -5.32 21.37 20.54
CA SER A 365 -3.90 21.62 20.81
C SER A 365 -3.01 21.54 19.55
N CYS A 366 -3.54 21.03 18.43
CA CYS A 366 -2.76 20.77 17.21
C CYS A 366 -2.76 21.99 16.25
N GLY A 367 -2.33 23.16 16.74
CA GLY A 367 -2.36 24.42 15.96
C GLY A 367 -1.47 24.45 14.72
N ALA A 368 -0.54 23.51 14.56
CA ALA A 368 0.31 23.37 13.39
C ALA A 368 -0.33 22.55 12.25
N LEU A 369 -1.51 21.95 12.47
CA LEU A 369 -2.17 21.09 11.47
C LEU A 369 -2.41 21.84 10.15
N THR A 370 -1.90 21.25 9.07
CA THR A 370 -2.18 21.65 7.69
C THR A 370 -3.08 20.65 6.99
N GLU A 371 -3.09 19.39 7.43
CA GLU A 371 -3.95 18.34 6.88
C GLU A 371 -4.58 17.51 7.99
N LEU A 372 -5.92 17.42 7.94
CA LEU A 372 -6.74 16.56 8.79
C LEU A 372 -7.64 15.70 7.91
N ASN A 373 -7.40 14.38 7.93
CA ASN A 373 -8.19 13.43 7.18
C ASN A 373 -8.84 12.41 8.10
N LEU A 374 -10.15 12.55 8.27
CA LEU A 374 -11.03 11.71 9.09
C LEU A 374 -12.16 11.08 8.26
N TYR A 375 -11.90 10.89 6.95
CA TYR A 375 -12.82 10.28 6.01
C TYR A 375 -13.27 8.89 6.47
N GLU A 376 -14.55 8.59 6.35
CA GLU A 376 -15.11 7.28 6.73
C GLU A 376 -14.79 6.89 8.20
N THR A 377 -14.96 7.86 9.10
CA THR A 377 -14.94 7.65 10.57
C THR A 377 -16.37 7.71 11.13
N GLY A 378 -16.50 7.50 12.44
CA GLY A 378 -17.81 7.64 13.09
C GLY A 378 -18.04 9.01 13.78
N ILE A 379 -17.26 10.02 13.40
CA ILE A 379 -17.27 11.34 14.06
C ILE A 379 -18.59 12.08 13.79
N THR A 380 -19.19 12.63 14.83
CA THR A 380 -20.43 13.41 14.74
C THR A 380 -20.23 14.90 14.95
N ALA A 381 -19.08 15.32 15.49
CA ALA A 381 -18.67 16.70 15.63
C ALA A 381 -17.14 16.79 15.73
N VAL A 382 -16.56 17.87 15.23
CA VAL A 382 -15.13 18.22 15.40
C VAL A 382 -14.99 19.73 15.42
N ASP A 383 -14.18 20.24 16.36
CA ASP A 383 -13.86 21.67 16.46
C ASP A 383 -12.47 21.92 15.85
N VAL A 384 -12.45 22.67 14.74
CA VAL A 384 -11.22 23.02 14.00
C VAL A 384 -10.84 24.49 14.09
N ARG A 385 -11.49 25.28 14.98
CA ARG A 385 -11.25 26.73 15.12
C ARG A 385 -9.81 27.07 15.52
N ASN A 386 -9.15 26.20 16.29
CA ASN A 386 -7.74 26.38 16.67
C ASN A 386 -6.74 25.95 15.58
N ASN A 387 -7.20 25.24 14.55
CA ASN A 387 -6.35 24.70 13.48
C ASN A 387 -6.29 25.68 12.30
N VAL A 388 -5.88 26.92 12.58
CA VAL A 388 -5.87 28.05 11.61
C VAL A 388 -4.94 27.85 10.41
N ASN A 389 -4.09 26.83 10.45
CA ASN A 389 -3.15 26.49 9.39
C ASN A 389 -3.68 25.40 8.44
N LEU A 390 -4.89 24.89 8.65
CA LEU A 390 -5.47 23.85 7.79
C LEU A 390 -5.53 24.30 6.32
N VAL A 391 -4.98 23.45 5.47
CA VAL A 391 -4.99 23.56 4.01
C VAL A 391 -5.93 22.51 3.43
N LYS A 392 -5.94 21.29 4.01
CA LYS A 392 -6.81 20.18 3.60
C LYS A 392 -7.60 19.67 4.78
N LEU A 393 -8.92 19.60 4.62
CA LEU A 393 -9.84 19.02 5.59
C LEU A 393 -10.75 18.01 4.91
N ASN A 394 -10.66 16.76 5.33
CA ASN A 394 -11.49 15.69 4.82
C ASN A 394 -12.31 15.05 5.94
N LEU A 395 -13.61 15.29 5.92
CA LEU A 395 -14.62 14.78 6.85
C LEU A 395 -15.75 14.07 6.09
N GLY A 396 -15.47 13.59 4.87
CA GLY A 396 -16.45 12.82 4.08
C GLY A 396 -16.79 11.47 4.72
N PHE A 397 -18.01 10.99 4.49
CA PHE A 397 -18.49 9.69 4.96
C PHE A 397 -18.41 9.47 6.48
N THR A 398 -18.47 10.54 7.29
CA THR A 398 -18.60 10.35 8.74
C THR A 398 -20.03 9.94 9.13
N GLY A 399 -21.00 10.23 8.26
CA GLY A 399 -22.41 9.80 8.39
C GLY A 399 -23.18 10.45 9.53
N GLY A 400 -22.53 11.32 10.31
CA GLY A 400 -23.12 11.89 11.51
C GLY A 400 -22.95 13.40 11.66
N LEU A 401 -22.06 14.02 10.90
CA LEU A 401 -21.75 15.45 11.05
C LEU A 401 -22.94 16.31 10.60
N THR A 402 -23.42 17.16 11.49
CA THR A 402 -24.59 18.04 11.25
C THR A 402 -24.21 19.50 11.06
N ASP A 403 -23.05 19.90 11.55
CA ASP A 403 -22.56 21.28 11.50
C ASP A 403 -21.01 21.33 11.61
N ILE A 404 -20.41 22.42 11.15
CA ILE A 404 -18.97 22.71 11.28
C ILE A 404 -18.72 24.22 11.24
N ASP A 405 -17.89 24.73 12.16
CA ASP A 405 -17.42 26.11 12.16
C ASP A 405 -16.04 26.21 11.49
N LEU A 406 -16.02 26.83 10.31
CA LEU A 406 -14.81 27.06 9.50
C LEU A 406 -14.36 28.51 9.51
N SER A 407 -14.89 29.35 10.41
CA SER A 407 -14.64 30.81 10.46
C SER A 407 -13.16 31.17 10.62
N ALA A 408 -12.34 30.28 11.21
CA ALA A 408 -10.91 30.49 11.43
C ALA A 408 -10.00 29.85 10.35
N ASN A 409 -10.55 29.09 9.39
CA ASN A 409 -9.76 28.23 8.48
C ASN A 409 -9.55 28.87 7.09
N SER A 410 -9.06 30.12 7.06
CA SER A 410 -8.92 30.91 5.83
C SER A 410 -7.90 30.37 4.81
N LYS A 411 -7.05 29.42 5.21
CA LYS A 411 -6.03 28.78 4.37
C LYS A 411 -6.51 27.51 3.67
N LEU A 412 -7.74 27.06 3.97
CA LEU A 412 -8.29 25.85 3.32
C LEU A 412 -8.33 26.01 1.80
N THR A 413 -7.71 25.03 1.12
CA THR A 413 -7.76 24.90 -0.33
C THR A 413 -8.64 23.73 -0.76
N GLU A 414 -8.74 22.70 0.06
CA GLU A 414 -9.55 21.51 -0.22
C GLU A 414 -10.42 21.20 1.01
N LEU A 415 -11.74 21.10 0.77
CA LEU A 415 -12.71 20.72 1.78
C LEU A 415 -13.60 19.59 1.26
N ASN A 416 -13.62 18.46 1.96
CA ASN A 416 -14.52 17.34 1.68
C ASN A 416 -15.45 17.11 2.86
N MET A 417 -16.76 17.28 2.61
CA MET A 417 -17.86 17.13 3.57
C MET A 417 -18.95 16.18 3.05
N GLN A 418 -18.65 15.43 1.98
CA GLN A 418 -19.64 14.52 1.33
C GLN A 418 -20.18 13.46 2.30
N GLU A 419 -21.39 12.93 2.01
CA GLU A 419 -22.01 11.82 2.78
C GLU A 419 -22.14 12.10 4.28
N ASN A 420 -22.70 13.27 4.62
CA ASN A 420 -22.99 13.69 5.99
C ASN A 420 -24.46 14.11 6.19
N LYS A 421 -24.76 14.83 7.25
CA LYS A 421 -26.12 15.32 7.57
C LYS A 421 -26.17 16.84 7.68
N LEU A 422 -25.27 17.56 6.99
CA LEU A 422 -25.24 19.00 6.99
C LEU A 422 -26.55 19.59 6.44
N THR A 423 -27.10 20.59 7.12
CA THR A 423 -28.27 21.34 6.67
C THR A 423 -27.93 22.72 6.10
N SER A 424 -26.80 23.25 6.51
CA SER A 424 -26.18 24.47 5.98
C SER A 424 -24.64 24.33 5.98
N LEU A 425 -23.97 25.11 5.14
CA LEU A 425 -22.51 25.17 5.12
C LEU A 425 -22.05 26.58 4.81
N ASP A 426 -21.24 27.16 5.71
CA ASP A 426 -20.62 28.46 5.50
C ASP A 426 -19.12 28.31 5.27
N VAL A 427 -18.65 28.61 4.05
CA VAL A 427 -17.23 28.61 3.66
C VAL A 427 -16.73 30.01 3.31
N SER A 428 -17.47 31.06 3.67
CA SER A 428 -17.14 32.45 3.31
C SER A 428 -15.79 32.94 3.85
N SER A 429 -15.31 32.35 4.96
CA SER A 429 -13.96 32.60 5.48
C SER A 429 -12.85 31.86 4.72
N CYS A 430 -13.17 30.81 3.97
CA CYS A 430 -12.19 29.94 3.28
C CYS A 430 -11.83 30.50 1.90
N LYS A 431 -11.23 31.71 1.87
CA LYS A 431 -10.97 32.46 0.62
C LYS A 431 -9.99 31.78 -0.33
N ALA A 432 -9.15 30.86 0.15
CA ALA A 432 -8.20 30.08 -0.63
C ALA A 432 -8.80 28.80 -1.21
N LEU A 433 -10.10 28.53 -0.94
CA LEU A 433 -10.76 27.27 -1.30
C LEU A 433 -10.80 27.09 -2.82
N THR A 434 -10.24 25.99 -3.30
CA THR A 434 -10.21 25.61 -4.74
C THR A 434 -11.14 24.46 -5.05
N ILE A 435 -11.35 23.55 -4.10
CA ILE A 435 -12.22 22.36 -4.24
C ILE A 435 -13.14 22.28 -3.03
N LEU A 436 -14.44 22.25 -3.28
CA LEU A 436 -15.47 21.95 -2.29
C LEU A 436 -16.27 20.71 -2.72
N LYS A 437 -16.29 19.70 -1.88
CA LYS A 437 -17.15 18.51 -2.00
C LYS A 437 -18.12 18.50 -0.81
N ALA A 438 -19.38 18.69 -1.08
CA ALA A 438 -20.46 18.67 -0.07
C ALA A 438 -21.73 17.97 -0.58
N GLU A 439 -21.56 17.12 -1.57
CA GLU A 439 -22.61 16.26 -2.11
C GLU A 439 -23.11 15.26 -1.08
N ASN A 440 -24.32 14.72 -1.33
CA ASN A 440 -24.99 13.71 -0.49
C ASN A 440 -25.13 14.19 0.98
N ASN A 441 -25.72 15.37 1.15
CA ASN A 441 -26.06 15.98 2.42
C ASN A 441 -27.57 16.36 2.45
N SER A 442 -27.96 17.21 3.39
CA SER A 442 -29.30 17.82 3.46
C SER A 442 -29.27 19.32 3.35
N LEU A 443 -28.28 19.88 2.63
CA LEU A 443 -28.04 21.32 2.54
C LEU A 443 -29.25 22.03 1.94
N THR A 444 -29.79 22.98 2.67
CA THR A 444 -30.79 23.94 2.20
C THR A 444 -30.16 25.28 1.79
N SER A 445 -28.94 25.55 2.26
CA SER A 445 -28.14 26.73 1.92
C SER A 445 -26.63 26.45 1.97
N VAL A 446 -25.88 27.15 1.11
CA VAL A 446 -24.44 27.21 1.14
C VAL A 446 -24.00 28.64 0.96
N ASN A 447 -23.06 29.14 1.82
CA ASN A 447 -22.50 30.47 1.72
C ASN A 447 -21.09 30.41 1.09
N LEU A 448 -20.99 30.86 -0.18
CA LEU A 448 -19.77 30.87 -0.99
C LEU A 448 -19.15 32.27 -1.11
N ALA A 449 -19.60 33.24 -0.33
CA ALA A 449 -19.12 34.62 -0.39
C ALA A 449 -17.60 34.68 -0.20
N GLY A 450 -16.89 35.33 -1.15
CA GLY A 450 -15.43 35.45 -1.12
C GLY A 450 -14.63 34.26 -1.64
N CYS A 451 -15.27 33.15 -2.06
CA CYS A 451 -14.59 31.96 -2.60
C CYS A 451 -14.17 32.16 -4.09
N SER A 452 -13.37 33.19 -4.35
CA SER A 452 -12.98 33.57 -5.72
C SER A 452 -11.98 32.58 -6.38
N ALA A 453 -11.28 31.77 -5.57
CA ALA A 453 -10.33 30.78 -6.02
C ALA A 453 -10.99 29.41 -6.33
N LEU A 454 -12.29 29.25 -6.06
CA LEU A 454 -13.00 27.98 -6.22
C LEU A 454 -13.05 27.58 -7.71
N THR A 455 -12.50 26.38 -8.00
CA THR A 455 -12.44 25.84 -9.36
C THR A 455 -13.37 24.64 -9.57
N LYS A 456 -13.64 23.89 -8.49
CA LYS A 456 -14.53 22.72 -8.52
C LYS A 456 -15.51 22.76 -7.37
N LEU A 457 -16.79 22.59 -7.65
CA LEU A 457 -17.88 22.62 -6.69
C LEU A 457 -18.84 21.45 -6.92
N TYR A 458 -18.95 20.58 -5.91
CA TYR A 458 -19.84 19.42 -5.92
C TYR A 458 -20.87 19.57 -4.81
N LEU A 459 -22.14 19.79 -5.21
CA LEU A 459 -23.30 20.04 -4.31
C LEU A 459 -24.48 19.14 -4.66
N TYR A 460 -24.31 18.13 -5.49
CA TYR A 460 -25.41 17.25 -5.92
C TYR A 460 -26.00 16.43 -4.76
N ASN A 461 -27.22 15.93 -4.94
CA ASN A 461 -27.96 15.19 -3.91
C ASN A 461 -28.06 16.00 -2.59
N ASN A 462 -28.65 17.20 -2.68
CA ASN A 462 -28.93 18.07 -1.55
C ASN A 462 -30.40 18.61 -1.64
N LYS A 463 -30.73 19.64 -0.86
CA LYS A 463 -32.05 20.26 -0.84
C LYS A 463 -31.97 21.76 -1.15
N LEU A 464 -30.98 22.17 -1.93
CA LEU A 464 -30.75 23.58 -2.29
C LEU A 464 -31.91 24.07 -3.18
N THR A 465 -32.45 25.24 -2.83
CA THR A 465 -33.45 25.96 -3.66
C THR A 465 -32.85 27.09 -4.47
N SER A 466 -31.66 27.54 -4.10
CA SER A 466 -30.85 28.54 -4.79
C SER A 466 -29.37 28.39 -4.44
N VAL A 467 -28.48 28.95 -5.25
CA VAL A 467 -27.05 29.09 -4.96
C VAL A 467 -26.56 30.43 -5.52
N ASP A 468 -25.74 31.14 -4.72
CA ASP A 468 -25.09 32.38 -5.16
C ASP A 468 -23.66 32.11 -5.57
N LEU A 469 -23.37 32.27 -6.88
CA LEU A 469 -22.04 32.05 -7.50
C LEU A 469 -21.33 33.37 -7.81
N THR A 470 -21.82 34.53 -7.37
CA THR A 470 -21.28 35.86 -7.73
C THR A 470 -19.81 36.02 -7.35
N SER A 471 -19.35 35.36 -6.28
CA SER A 471 -17.96 35.36 -5.84
C SER A 471 -17.05 34.34 -6.57
N CYS A 472 -17.63 33.30 -7.21
CA CYS A 472 -16.89 32.12 -7.71
C CYS A 472 -16.32 32.34 -9.12
N LYS A 473 -15.48 33.37 -9.30
CA LYS A 473 -15.00 33.79 -10.63
C LYS A 473 -14.11 32.78 -11.35
N SER A 474 -13.45 31.89 -10.61
CA SER A 474 -12.55 30.84 -11.15
C SER A 474 -13.24 29.50 -11.34
N LEU A 475 -14.57 29.40 -11.09
CA LEU A 475 -15.28 28.13 -11.12
C LEU A 475 -15.34 27.56 -12.55
N GLY A 476 -14.69 26.42 -12.74
CA GLY A 476 -14.64 25.73 -14.03
C GLY A 476 -15.54 24.50 -14.09
N SER A 477 -15.81 23.85 -12.96
CA SER A 477 -16.65 22.64 -12.89
C SER A 477 -17.68 22.76 -11.77
N LEU A 478 -18.95 22.63 -12.12
CA LEU A 478 -20.10 22.62 -11.20
C LEU A 478 -20.93 21.38 -11.41
N ALA A 479 -21.10 20.57 -10.35
CA ALA A 479 -22.09 19.50 -10.27
C ALA A 479 -23.08 19.82 -9.14
N ILE A 480 -24.32 20.16 -9.49
CA ILE A 480 -25.38 20.58 -8.57
C ILE A 480 -26.71 19.88 -8.86
N TYR A 481 -26.64 18.72 -9.52
CA TYR A 481 -27.80 17.92 -9.88
C TYR A 481 -28.52 17.33 -8.66
N THR A 482 -29.75 16.86 -8.84
CA THR A 482 -30.61 16.30 -7.78
C THR A 482 -30.68 17.24 -6.57
N ASN A 483 -31.22 18.45 -6.85
CA ASN A 483 -31.55 19.49 -5.86
C ASN A 483 -32.99 20.01 -6.12
N SER A 484 -33.32 21.17 -5.56
CA SER A 484 -34.63 21.82 -5.76
C SER A 484 -34.50 23.24 -6.33
N LEU A 485 -33.44 23.48 -7.14
CA LEU A 485 -33.17 24.79 -7.73
C LEU A 485 -34.30 25.20 -8.67
N THR A 486 -34.78 26.42 -8.54
CA THR A 486 -35.79 26.99 -9.46
C THR A 486 -35.22 27.92 -10.50
N SER A 487 -34.00 28.41 -10.28
CA SER A 487 -33.19 29.17 -11.23
C SER A 487 -31.70 28.93 -10.97
N LEU A 488 -30.88 29.11 -12.00
CA LEU A 488 -29.41 29.01 -11.86
C LEU A 488 -28.75 30.05 -12.78
N ASP A 489 -27.90 30.90 -12.18
CA ASP A 489 -27.09 31.87 -12.89
C ASP A 489 -25.61 31.52 -12.75
N VAL A 490 -24.97 31.02 -13.84
CA VAL A 490 -23.56 30.67 -13.89
C VAL A 490 -22.72 31.71 -14.66
N THR A 491 -23.32 32.82 -15.06
CA THR A 491 -22.62 33.89 -15.79
C THR A 491 -21.48 34.55 -15.02
N PRO A 492 -21.50 34.62 -13.65
CA PRO A 492 -20.33 35.05 -12.90
C PRO A 492 -19.07 34.21 -13.12
N CYS A 493 -19.23 32.95 -13.56
CA CYS A 493 -18.16 31.96 -13.78
C CYS A 493 -17.77 31.85 -15.28
N ALA A 494 -18.25 32.75 -16.14
CA ALA A 494 -18.18 32.61 -17.58
C ALA A 494 -16.76 32.45 -18.16
N ALA A 495 -15.76 33.04 -17.49
CA ALA A 495 -14.38 32.99 -17.99
C ALA A 495 -13.76 31.56 -17.91
N GLU A 496 -14.19 30.73 -16.96
CA GLU A 496 -13.52 29.47 -16.65
C GLU A 496 -14.43 28.22 -16.72
N MET A 497 -15.75 28.39 -16.75
CA MET A 497 -16.72 27.28 -16.75
C MET A 497 -16.57 26.40 -18.00
N TYR A 498 -16.20 25.13 -17.79
CA TYR A 498 -16.07 24.13 -18.85
C TYR A 498 -17.01 22.93 -18.67
N PHE A 499 -17.52 22.71 -17.46
CA PHE A 499 -18.43 21.61 -17.13
C PHE A 499 -19.57 22.10 -16.23
N LEU A 500 -20.81 21.83 -16.63
CA LEU A 500 -22.01 22.13 -15.86
C LEU A 500 -22.97 20.94 -15.89
N ASP A 501 -23.21 20.35 -14.73
CA ASP A 501 -24.26 19.34 -14.50
C ASP A 501 -25.24 19.86 -13.46
N CYS A 502 -26.42 20.26 -13.93
CA CYS A 502 -27.54 20.77 -13.12
C CYS A 502 -28.85 20.00 -13.35
N LYS A 503 -28.76 18.76 -13.87
CA LYS A 503 -29.92 17.91 -14.13
C LYS A 503 -30.72 17.64 -12.85
N GLU A 504 -31.93 17.09 -13.02
CA GLU A 504 -32.80 16.69 -11.90
C GLU A 504 -33.00 17.81 -10.87
N ASN A 505 -33.44 18.98 -11.35
CA ASN A 505 -33.83 20.12 -10.55
C ASN A 505 -35.24 20.62 -10.99
N ALA A 506 -35.64 21.81 -10.56
CA ALA A 506 -36.86 22.47 -11.00
C ALA A 506 -36.57 23.80 -11.74
N ILE A 507 -35.40 23.88 -12.41
CA ILE A 507 -34.90 25.11 -13.04
C ILE A 507 -35.82 25.52 -14.17
N LYS A 508 -36.34 26.75 -14.07
CA LYS A 508 -37.12 27.40 -15.12
C LYS A 508 -36.29 28.37 -15.94
N GLU A 509 -35.33 29.02 -15.28
CA GLU A 509 -34.40 30.00 -15.87
C GLU A 509 -32.96 29.55 -15.62
N LEU A 510 -32.24 29.21 -16.72
CA LEU A 510 -30.81 28.87 -16.71
C LEU A 510 -30.05 29.96 -17.49
N LYS A 511 -29.15 30.71 -16.78
CA LYS A 511 -28.32 31.75 -17.42
C LYS A 511 -26.93 31.21 -17.67
N VAL A 512 -26.59 31.06 -18.95
CA VAL A 512 -25.32 30.52 -19.46
C VAL A 512 -24.61 31.45 -20.47
N SER A 513 -25.03 32.72 -20.58
CA SER A 513 -24.46 33.62 -21.56
C SER A 513 -22.98 33.87 -21.30
N GLY A 514 -22.18 33.89 -22.39
CA GLY A 514 -20.73 34.14 -22.31
C GLY A 514 -19.84 32.96 -21.90
N LEU A 515 -20.38 31.77 -21.65
CA LEU A 515 -19.61 30.57 -21.24
C LEU A 515 -18.87 29.97 -22.44
N SER A 516 -17.88 30.68 -22.97
CA SER A 516 -17.18 30.29 -24.20
C SER A 516 -16.32 29.03 -24.08
N LYS A 517 -16.00 28.60 -22.85
CA LYS A 517 -15.21 27.36 -22.55
C LYS A 517 -16.10 26.16 -22.20
N LEU A 518 -17.42 26.36 -22.06
CA LEU A 518 -18.34 25.29 -21.67
C LEU A 518 -18.34 24.18 -22.73
N GLY A 519 -17.81 23.00 -22.35
CA GLY A 519 -17.74 21.81 -23.21
C GLY A 519 -18.88 20.84 -23.00
N THR A 520 -19.30 20.65 -21.74
CA THR A 520 -20.41 19.76 -21.36
C THR A 520 -21.47 20.52 -20.59
N LEU A 521 -22.72 20.40 -21.03
CA LEU A 521 -23.92 20.86 -20.33
C LEU A 521 -24.90 19.72 -20.16
N ASP A 522 -25.14 19.29 -18.91
CA ASP A 522 -26.28 18.45 -18.57
C ASP A 522 -27.29 19.26 -17.74
N ALA A 523 -28.40 19.65 -18.36
CA ALA A 523 -29.52 20.30 -17.71
C ALA A 523 -30.82 19.50 -17.93
N SER A 524 -30.71 18.20 -18.16
CA SER A 524 -31.84 17.30 -18.35
C SER A 524 -32.74 17.23 -17.10
N THR A 525 -33.99 16.86 -17.27
CA THR A 525 -34.96 16.71 -16.18
C THR A 525 -35.08 17.99 -15.35
N ASN A 526 -35.51 19.07 -16.00
CA ASN A 526 -35.77 20.39 -15.43
C ASN A 526 -37.11 20.96 -15.94
N ALA A 527 -37.35 22.24 -15.75
CA ALA A 527 -38.55 22.94 -16.23
C ALA A 527 -38.23 24.13 -17.18
N ILE A 528 -37.07 24.06 -17.87
CA ILE A 528 -36.57 25.11 -18.74
C ILE A 528 -37.48 25.23 -19.96
N SER A 529 -37.98 26.45 -20.25
CA SER A 529 -38.88 26.68 -21.39
C SER A 529 -38.17 27.31 -22.59
N SER A 530 -37.07 28.01 -22.35
CA SER A 530 -36.25 28.58 -23.45
C SER A 530 -34.77 28.60 -23.04
N LEU A 531 -33.86 28.39 -24.02
CA LEU A 531 -32.43 28.42 -23.76
C LEU A 531 -31.66 28.90 -24.99
N ASP A 532 -30.74 29.87 -24.78
CA ASP A 532 -29.83 30.34 -25.79
C ASP A 532 -28.40 29.93 -25.48
N LEU A 533 -27.85 29.00 -26.27
CA LEU A 533 -26.48 28.46 -26.15
C LEU A 533 -25.51 29.05 -27.18
N THR A 534 -25.92 30.00 -28.02
CA THR A 534 -25.15 30.51 -29.16
C THR A 534 -23.80 31.11 -28.76
N SER A 535 -23.64 31.57 -27.50
CA SER A 535 -22.38 32.09 -26.97
C SER A 535 -21.44 30.99 -26.45
N CYS A 536 -21.90 29.74 -26.30
CA CYS A 536 -21.16 28.62 -25.70
C CYS A 536 -20.38 27.82 -26.77
N LYS A 537 -19.39 28.46 -27.41
CA LYS A 537 -18.73 27.94 -28.63
C LYS A 537 -17.89 26.66 -28.43
N ALA A 538 -17.59 26.28 -27.20
CA ALA A 538 -16.82 25.06 -26.90
C ALA A 538 -17.71 23.83 -26.67
N LEU A 539 -19.05 23.97 -26.66
CA LEU A 539 -19.96 22.87 -26.39
C LEU A 539 -19.75 21.69 -27.33
N GLU A 540 -19.51 20.53 -26.73
CA GLU A 540 -19.37 19.22 -27.37
C GLU A 540 -20.55 18.31 -27.04
N GLU A 541 -21.03 18.35 -25.78
CA GLU A 541 -22.13 17.54 -25.28
C GLU A 541 -23.21 18.42 -24.67
N VAL A 542 -24.45 18.27 -25.13
CA VAL A 542 -25.61 19.05 -24.70
C VAL A 542 -26.79 18.14 -24.40
N LEU A 543 -27.06 17.94 -23.11
CA LEU A 543 -28.12 17.07 -22.60
C LEU A 543 -29.24 17.93 -21.99
N LEU A 544 -30.36 18.06 -22.70
CA LEU A 544 -31.52 18.90 -22.34
C LEU A 544 -32.83 18.10 -22.30
N SER A 545 -32.75 16.77 -22.28
CA SER A 545 -33.94 15.92 -22.30
C SER A 545 -34.85 16.17 -21.10
N LYS A 546 -36.13 15.89 -21.25
CA LYS A 546 -37.15 16.04 -20.19
C LYS A 546 -37.21 17.44 -19.59
N ASN A 547 -37.39 18.44 -20.46
CA ASN A 547 -37.63 19.83 -20.09
C ASN A 547 -38.99 20.31 -20.65
N GLN A 548 -39.20 21.64 -20.69
CA GLN A 548 -40.38 22.27 -21.25
C GLN A 548 -40.00 23.19 -22.43
N LEU A 549 -38.85 22.92 -23.10
CA LEU A 549 -38.27 23.79 -24.13
C LEU A 549 -39.23 23.96 -25.30
N GLU A 550 -39.67 25.18 -25.49
CA GLU A 550 -40.39 25.62 -26.69
C GLU A 550 -39.40 26.26 -27.67
N GLU A 551 -38.32 26.88 -27.15
CA GLU A 551 -37.29 27.57 -27.92
C GLU A 551 -35.87 27.13 -27.47
N LEU A 552 -35.07 26.69 -28.45
CA LEU A 552 -33.65 26.31 -28.22
C LEU A 552 -32.78 26.92 -29.33
N LYS A 553 -31.82 27.77 -28.94
CA LYS A 553 -30.86 28.40 -29.90
C LYS A 553 -29.50 27.71 -29.77
N VAL A 554 -29.11 26.98 -30.83
CA VAL A 554 -27.84 26.24 -30.92
C VAL A 554 -27.11 26.47 -32.22
N LYS A 555 -27.61 27.34 -33.09
CA LYS A 555 -27.05 27.64 -34.42
C LYS A 555 -25.56 27.99 -34.32
N GLY A 556 -24.74 27.33 -35.15
CA GLY A 556 -23.29 27.61 -35.24
C GLY A 556 -22.46 27.14 -34.06
N LEU A 557 -22.92 26.11 -33.32
CA LEU A 557 -22.11 25.39 -32.36
C LEU A 557 -21.37 24.25 -33.08
N ASP A 558 -20.22 24.58 -33.65
CA ASP A 558 -19.48 23.74 -34.58
C ASP A 558 -18.78 22.54 -33.99
N LYS A 559 -18.66 22.50 -32.63
CA LYS A 559 -18.07 21.37 -31.88
C LYS A 559 -19.09 20.42 -31.31
N MET A 560 -20.36 20.80 -31.25
CA MET A 560 -21.42 20.02 -30.62
C MET A 560 -21.61 18.69 -31.37
N SER A 561 -21.36 17.57 -30.71
CA SER A 561 -21.35 16.21 -31.27
C SER A 561 -22.48 15.34 -30.75
N VAL A 562 -22.80 15.43 -29.47
CA VAL A 562 -23.91 14.68 -28.81
C VAL A 562 -24.99 15.64 -28.38
N CYS A 563 -26.23 15.37 -28.86
CA CYS A 563 -27.38 16.23 -28.63
C CYS A 563 -28.58 15.45 -28.17
N GLU A 564 -28.99 15.62 -26.90
CA GLU A 564 -30.16 15.01 -26.33
C GLU A 564 -31.23 16.06 -26.00
N PHE A 565 -32.20 16.25 -26.89
CA PHE A 565 -33.28 17.21 -26.75
C PHE A 565 -34.67 16.56 -26.69
N GLN A 566 -34.72 15.23 -26.51
CA GLN A 566 -35.96 14.46 -26.46
C GLN A 566 -36.83 14.83 -25.24
N ASN A 567 -38.15 14.56 -25.34
CA ASN A 567 -39.13 14.86 -24.27
C ASN A 567 -39.16 16.37 -23.94
N ASN A 568 -39.41 17.20 -24.92
CA ASN A 568 -39.55 18.66 -24.81
C ASN A 568 -40.83 19.16 -25.57
N LYS A 569 -40.96 20.44 -25.76
CA LYS A 569 -42.05 21.11 -26.50
C LYS A 569 -41.56 21.94 -27.66
N LEU A 570 -40.43 21.55 -28.25
CA LEU A 570 -39.80 22.28 -29.34
C LEU A 570 -40.81 22.35 -30.51
N LYS A 571 -40.91 23.53 -31.11
CA LYS A 571 -41.71 23.78 -32.33
C LYS A 571 -40.81 23.79 -33.57
N ARG A 572 -39.60 24.27 -33.41
CA ARG A 572 -38.55 24.37 -34.46
C ARG A 572 -37.17 24.12 -33.85
N LEU A 573 -36.26 23.60 -34.69
CA LEU A 573 -34.85 23.37 -34.29
C LEU A 573 -33.93 23.75 -35.45
N ASP A 574 -33.10 24.79 -35.26
CA ASP A 574 -32.11 25.25 -36.25
C ASP A 574 -30.70 24.76 -35.88
N LEU A 575 -30.19 23.76 -36.61
CA LEU A 575 -28.87 23.17 -36.41
C LEU A 575 -27.84 23.65 -37.43
N ARG A 576 -28.15 24.71 -38.21
CA ARG A 576 -27.23 25.21 -39.24
C ARG A 576 -25.88 25.62 -38.65
N GLY A 577 -24.80 25.07 -39.22
CA GLY A 577 -23.43 25.30 -38.74
C GLY A 577 -22.98 24.42 -37.56
N CYS A 578 -23.78 23.46 -37.13
CA CYS A 578 -23.42 22.47 -36.15
C CYS A 578 -22.75 21.26 -36.85
N VAL A 579 -21.57 21.48 -37.41
CA VAL A 579 -20.91 20.54 -38.33
C VAL A 579 -20.47 19.22 -37.69
N ALA A 580 -20.25 19.22 -36.36
CA ALA A 580 -19.73 18.06 -35.62
C ALA A 580 -20.82 17.12 -35.08
N ILE A 581 -22.11 17.48 -35.19
CA ILE A 581 -23.18 16.59 -34.65
C ILE A 581 -23.07 15.21 -35.30
N ASP A 582 -22.85 14.19 -34.49
CA ASP A 582 -22.86 12.78 -34.89
C ASP A 582 -24.19 12.12 -34.51
N GLU A 583 -24.67 12.37 -33.29
CA GLU A 583 -25.88 11.79 -32.74
C GLU A 583 -26.86 12.87 -32.27
N LEU A 584 -28.12 12.79 -32.76
CA LEU A 584 -29.18 13.72 -32.43
C LEU A 584 -30.43 12.97 -31.94
N HIS A 585 -30.84 13.22 -30.70
CA HIS A 585 -32.05 12.70 -30.11
C HIS A 585 -33.08 13.82 -29.91
N ILE A 586 -34.12 13.84 -30.69
CA ILE A 586 -35.23 14.84 -30.68
C ILE A 586 -36.60 14.21 -30.56
N SER A 587 -36.69 12.92 -30.24
CA SER A 587 -37.95 12.22 -30.07
C SER A 587 -38.82 12.84 -28.97
N ASP A 588 -40.14 12.56 -29.00
CA ASP A 588 -41.09 13.07 -28.00
C ASP A 588 -41.12 14.62 -27.91
N ASN A 589 -40.98 15.28 -29.02
CA ASN A 589 -41.29 16.70 -29.23
C ASN A 589 -42.54 16.79 -30.14
N ALA A 590 -43.73 16.61 -29.55
CA ALA A 590 -44.94 16.44 -30.30
C ALA A 590 -45.28 17.62 -31.22
N ASP A 591 -44.86 18.84 -30.86
CA ASP A 591 -45.12 20.07 -31.64
C ASP A 591 -43.98 20.39 -32.63
N LEU A 592 -42.90 19.57 -32.70
CA LEU A 592 -41.76 19.83 -33.57
C LEU A 592 -42.11 19.61 -35.02
N ALA A 593 -42.34 20.72 -35.74
CA ALA A 593 -42.73 20.72 -37.13
C ALA A 593 -41.57 20.91 -38.09
N TYR A 594 -40.50 21.56 -37.65
CA TYR A 594 -39.38 21.96 -38.54
C TYR A 594 -38.04 21.72 -37.89
N VAL A 595 -37.14 21.01 -38.60
CA VAL A 595 -35.73 20.80 -38.19
C VAL A 595 -34.86 21.07 -39.41
N SER A 596 -33.81 21.87 -39.25
CA SER A 596 -32.80 22.07 -40.30
C SER A 596 -31.50 21.33 -39.97
N PHE A 597 -31.13 20.36 -40.81
CA PHE A 597 -29.87 19.62 -40.75
C PHE A 597 -28.79 20.19 -41.67
N TYR A 598 -29.02 21.37 -42.27
CA TYR A 598 -28.10 21.96 -43.26
C TYR A 598 -26.74 22.23 -42.63
N GLY A 599 -25.69 21.64 -43.23
CA GLY A 599 -24.31 21.76 -42.76
C GLY A 599 -23.91 20.80 -41.62
N CYS A 600 -24.80 19.92 -41.16
CA CYS A 600 -24.44 18.89 -40.18
C CYS A 600 -23.71 17.71 -40.85
N THR A 601 -22.48 17.94 -41.30
CA THR A 601 -21.74 17.02 -42.18
C THR A 601 -21.27 15.72 -41.45
N ALA A 602 -21.22 15.73 -40.14
CA ALA A 602 -20.85 14.54 -39.34
C ALA A 602 -22.07 13.66 -38.98
N LEU A 603 -23.30 14.13 -39.20
CA LEU A 603 -24.54 13.52 -38.73
C LEU A 603 -24.70 12.09 -39.22
N ARG A 604 -24.78 11.15 -38.29
CA ARG A 604 -24.86 9.70 -38.54
C ARG A 604 -26.14 9.07 -37.97
N TYR A 605 -26.64 9.60 -36.85
CA TYR A 605 -27.79 9.04 -36.13
C TYR A 605 -28.81 10.14 -35.83
N VAL A 606 -30.10 9.87 -36.12
CA VAL A 606 -31.24 10.72 -35.74
C VAL A 606 -32.39 9.90 -35.20
N ASP A 607 -32.84 10.23 -33.98
CA ASP A 607 -34.08 9.75 -33.40
C ASP A 607 -35.07 10.94 -33.31
N CYS A 608 -36.08 10.96 -34.20
CA CYS A 608 -37.13 11.97 -34.22
C CYS A 608 -38.53 11.37 -34.08
N ARG A 609 -38.65 10.20 -33.46
CA ARG A 609 -39.91 9.51 -33.20
C ARG A 609 -40.88 10.42 -32.43
N ARG A 610 -42.19 10.29 -32.70
CA ARG A 610 -43.25 11.03 -31.99
C ARG A 610 -43.04 12.56 -32.09
N THR A 611 -42.75 13.04 -33.32
CA THR A 611 -42.71 14.46 -33.66
C THR A 611 -43.73 14.81 -34.71
N SER A 612 -43.98 16.10 -34.97
CA SER A 612 -44.88 16.61 -36.00
C SER A 612 -44.16 17.03 -37.27
N VAL A 613 -42.94 16.58 -37.50
CA VAL A 613 -42.21 16.88 -38.72
C VAL A 613 -42.96 16.37 -39.95
N SER A 614 -43.04 17.19 -40.98
CA SER A 614 -43.72 16.82 -42.23
C SER A 614 -42.78 16.35 -43.31
N THR A 615 -41.53 16.81 -43.24
CA THR A 615 -40.45 16.49 -44.19
C THR A 615 -39.14 16.41 -43.46
N LEU A 616 -38.33 15.42 -43.79
CA LEU A 616 -36.94 15.29 -43.36
C LEU A 616 -36.03 15.28 -44.59
N ASP A 617 -35.02 16.11 -44.59
CA ASP A 617 -34.07 16.21 -45.71
C ASP A 617 -32.63 15.92 -45.28
N PHE A 618 -32.14 14.72 -45.61
CA PHE A 618 -30.79 14.25 -45.36
C PHE A 618 -29.95 14.17 -46.63
N SER A 619 -30.37 14.76 -47.72
CA SER A 619 -29.66 14.70 -49.00
C SER A 619 -28.23 15.25 -48.92
N GLY A 620 -27.99 16.24 -48.02
CA GLY A 620 -26.67 16.80 -47.72
C GLY A 620 -25.86 16.15 -46.63
N ASN A 621 -26.39 15.09 -45.95
CA ASN A 621 -25.75 14.46 -44.79
C ASN A 621 -25.12 13.11 -45.19
N GLU A 622 -23.87 13.16 -45.68
CA GLU A 622 -23.18 12.02 -46.30
C GLU A 622 -22.98 10.82 -45.37
N LYS A 623 -22.87 11.06 -44.06
CA LYS A 623 -22.61 10.02 -43.03
C LYS A 623 -23.87 9.43 -42.41
N MET A 624 -25.04 9.96 -42.78
CA MET A 624 -26.31 9.51 -42.21
C MET A 624 -26.52 8.03 -42.42
N ASN A 625 -26.78 7.28 -41.37
CA ASN A 625 -26.84 5.82 -41.35
C ASN A 625 -27.98 5.24 -40.54
N PHE A 626 -28.44 5.93 -39.50
CA PHE A 626 -29.48 5.45 -38.58
C PHE A 626 -30.58 6.51 -38.45
N LEU A 627 -31.79 6.24 -38.93
CA LEU A 627 -32.95 7.10 -38.78
C LEU A 627 -34.10 6.36 -38.11
N PHE A 628 -34.62 6.93 -37.03
CA PHE A 628 -35.81 6.50 -36.34
C PHE A 628 -36.87 7.60 -36.37
N ALA A 629 -37.89 7.43 -37.20
CA ALA A 629 -38.95 8.41 -37.47
C ALA A 629 -40.34 7.80 -37.46
N THR A 630 -40.53 6.74 -36.63
CA THR A 630 -41.87 6.11 -36.41
C THR A 630 -42.73 6.98 -35.53
N GLU A 631 -44.06 6.78 -35.61
CA GLU A 631 -45.04 7.57 -34.88
C GLU A 631 -44.99 9.08 -35.16
N CYS A 632 -44.65 9.46 -36.38
CA CYS A 632 -44.62 10.84 -36.87
C CYS A 632 -45.86 11.07 -37.77
N PRO A 633 -47.02 11.47 -37.24
CA PRO A 633 -48.31 11.40 -37.96
C PRO A 633 -48.38 12.36 -39.16
N LEU A 634 -47.56 13.41 -39.19
CA LEU A 634 -47.53 14.38 -40.27
C LEU A 634 -46.41 14.14 -41.30
N LEU A 635 -45.54 13.15 -41.06
CA LEU A 635 -44.37 12.86 -41.92
C LEU A 635 -44.89 12.26 -43.27
N LYS A 636 -44.56 12.96 -44.36
CA LYS A 636 -44.91 12.55 -45.73
C LYS A 636 -43.72 12.22 -46.58
N THR A 637 -42.60 12.89 -46.33
CA THR A 637 -41.45 12.83 -47.22
C THR A 637 -40.13 12.76 -46.45
N ILE A 638 -39.28 11.81 -46.83
CA ILE A 638 -37.89 11.74 -46.41
C ILE A 638 -37.03 11.85 -47.69
N TYR A 639 -36.17 12.87 -47.75
CA TYR A 639 -35.16 12.97 -48.80
C TYR A 639 -33.85 12.37 -48.29
N ILE A 640 -33.27 11.48 -49.10
CA ILE A 640 -31.97 10.88 -48.87
C ILE A 640 -31.03 11.16 -50.06
N ARG A 641 -29.75 11.01 -49.86
CA ARG A 641 -28.75 11.11 -50.93
C ARG A 641 -28.91 9.95 -51.92
N PRO A 642 -28.72 10.18 -53.25
CA PRO A 642 -28.75 9.08 -54.24
C PRO A 642 -27.75 7.99 -53.89
N GLY A 643 -28.23 6.73 -53.86
CA GLY A 643 -27.44 5.57 -53.53
C GLY A 643 -27.06 5.41 -52.03
N ALA A 644 -27.63 6.20 -51.11
CA ALA A 644 -27.40 6.04 -49.69
C ALA A 644 -27.94 4.71 -49.18
N ASN A 645 -27.13 4.01 -48.35
CA ASN A 645 -27.50 2.75 -47.73
C ASN A 645 -27.50 2.90 -46.20
N TYR A 646 -28.68 2.91 -45.60
CA TYR A 646 -28.86 3.05 -44.14
C TYR A 646 -28.80 1.69 -43.48
N SER A 647 -28.05 1.56 -42.37
CA SER A 647 -28.09 0.36 -41.54
C SER A 647 -29.44 0.18 -40.83
N SER A 648 -30.11 1.29 -40.54
CA SER A 648 -31.49 1.29 -40.05
C SER A 648 -32.25 2.52 -40.53
N LEU A 649 -33.38 2.30 -41.21
CA LEU A 649 -34.28 3.35 -41.70
C LEU A 649 -35.70 2.95 -41.24
N ALA A 650 -36.14 3.47 -40.09
CA ALA A 650 -37.43 3.13 -39.47
C ALA A 650 -38.40 4.31 -39.57
N PHE A 651 -39.51 4.14 -40.30
CA PHE A 651 -40.61 5.11 -40.46
C PHE A 651 -41.94 4.39 -40.76
N ASP A 652 -43.04 5.12 -40.78
CA ASP A 652 -44.36 4.59 -41.08
C ASP A 652 -44.57 4.54 -42.61
N GLU A 653 -44.30 3.41 -43.26
CA GLU A 653 -44.33 3.21 -44.70
C GLU A 653 -45.71 3.51 -45.36
N ALA A 654 -46.80 3.37 -44.56
CA ALA A 654 -48.15 3.63 -45.05
C ALA A 654 -48.41 5.13 -45.33
N THR A 655 -47.69 6.03 -44.66
CA THR A 655 -47.89 7.49 -44.74
C THR A 655 -46.69 8.25 -45.35
N THR A 656 -45.49 7.64 -45.30
CA THR A 656 -44.25 8.32 -45.65
C THR A 656 -43.58 7.68 -46.85
N LYS A 657 -43.05 8.52 -47.73
CA LYS A 657 -42.26 8.09 -48.92
C LYS A 657 -40.83 8.61 -48.84
N VAL A 658 -39.91 7.76 -49.28
CA VAL A 658 -38.48 8.13 -49.39
C VAL A 658 -38.16 8.48 -50.83
N PHE A 659 -37.47 9.60 -51.03
CA PHE A 659 -37.04 10.05 -52.33
C PHE A 659 -35.54 10.32 -52.33
N GLU A 660 -34.86 9.97 -53.41
CA GLU A 660 -33.49 10.39 -53.64
C GLU A 660 -33.48 11.86 -54.09
N LYS A 661 -32.59 12.64 -53.52
CA LYS A 661 -32.39 14.06 -53.83
C LYS A 661 -30.91 14.39 -53.93
N ASP A 662 -30.52 15.10 -55.02
CA ASP A 662 -29.14 15.51 -55.21
C ASP A 662 -28.71 16.54 -54.15
N PRO A 663 -27.53 16.36 -53.47
CA PRO A 663 -26.99 17.33 -52.53
C PRO A 663 -26.86 18.76 -53.05
N GLU A 664 -26.60 18.94 -54.34
CA GLU A 664 -26.51 20.29 -54.95
C GLU A 664 -27.82 21.07 -54.88
N SER A 665 -28.95 20.37 -54.90
CA SER A 665 -30.29 20.99 -54.78
C SER A 665 -30.64 21.35 -53.32
N TYR A 666 -29.82 20.93 -52.34
CA TYR A 666 -30.00 21.27 -50.94
C TYR A 666 -29.79 22.76 -50.64
N SER A 667 -29.06 23.47 -51.53
CA SER A 667 -28.84 24.91 -51.42
C SER A 667 -30.12 25.73 -51.58
N ASP A 668 -31.13 25.21 -52.32
CA ASP A 668 -32.40 25.89 -52.58
C ASP A 668 -33.35 25.86 -51.37
N VAL A 669 -33.10 24.95 -50.42
CA VAL A 669 -33.85 24.87 -49.15
C VAL A 669 -33.43 25.96 -48.16
N LYS A 670 -32.39 26.75 -48.45
CA LYS A 670 -31.96 27.90 -47.64
C LYS A 670 -33.09 28.93 -47.42
N THR A 671 -34.09 28.97 -48.31
CA THR A 671 -35.18 29.91 -48.25
C THR A 671 -36.48 29.31 -47.67
N ASP A 672 -36.51 27.99 -47.37
CA ASP A 672 -37.72 27.35 -46.91
C ASP A 672 -38.04 27.73 -45.47
N ASN A 673 -39.03 28.53 -45.25
CA ASN A 673 -39.76 28.83 -44.04
C ASN A 673 -38.96 29.45 -42.85
N TRP A 674 -37.63 29.74 -43.01
CA TRP A 674 -36.83 30.38 -41.96
C TRP A 674 -36.78 31.90 -42.11
N GLY A 675 -37.30 32.48 -43.23
CA GLY A 675 -37.20 33.91 -43.54
C GLY A 675 -35.80 34.38 -43.92
N ASP A 676 -35.65 35.55 -44.50
CA ASP A 676 -34.37 36.24 -44.69
C ASP A 676 -33.64 36.37 -43.37
N GLU A 677 -32.30 36.39 -43.41
CA GLU A 677 -31.41 36.40 -42.20
C GLU A 677 -31.71 37.54 -41.22
N ASP A 678 -32.51 38.53 -41.59
CA ASP A 678 -32.89 39.69 -40.77
C ASP A 678 -34.28 39.58 -40.12
N ILE A 679 -35.03 38.51 -40.37
CA ILE A 679 -36.33 38.31 -39.70
C ILE A 679 -36.10 37.30 -38.59
N ASP A 680 -36.12 37.78 -37.33
CA ASP A 680 -36.15 36.92 -36.13
C ASP A 680 -37.30 35.89 -36.26
N PRO A 681 -36.99 34.59 -36.51
CA PRO A 681 -38.01 33.55 -36.67
C PRO A 681 -38.90 33.38 -35.42
N TRP A 682 -38.47 33.98 -34.30
CA TRP A 682 -39.12 33.93 -33.01
C TRP A 682 -39.99 35.18 -32.74
N GLY A 683 -40.07 36.12 -33.68
CA GLY A 683 -41.04 37.22 -33.69
C GLY A 683 -40.98 38.13 -32.45
N LYS A 684 -40.16 39.16 -32.50
CA LYS A 684 -40.46 40.39 -31.78
C LYS A 684 -41.06 41.41 -32.72
#